data_59e68e3a0a282fa3b55375ea19fd38d9
#
_entry.id   59e68e3a0a282fa3b55375ea19fd38d9
#
_cell.length_a   1.000
_cell.length_b   1.000
_cell.length_c   1.000
_cell.angle_alpha   90.00
_cell.angle_beta   90.00
_cell.angle_gamma   90.00
#
_symmetry.space_group_name_H-M   'P 1'
#
loop_
_entity.id
_entity.type
_entity.pdbx_description
1 polymer ?
#
loop_
_entity_poly.entity_id
_entity_poly.type
_entity_poly.pdbx_seq_one_letter_code
_entity_poly.pdbx_strand_id
1 'polypeptide(L)'
;MTAPESASAHKKSETLHRSLGLYAVLTISIGAMIGSGIFVLPGLAFKIAGPSVVLAFFLAGVVVLPAALSKAEMATAMPEAGGTYLYIDRAMGPLMGTVAGFGVWFSLVFKASFALVGLSAYLEYFVPHPERPVAALLAVLLIGVNLLGVRQTAKFQMVLVTGVILALLAFVGIGTPHIQSSSFDPLLTHGIKGLLSATAVVFVSYAGVTKVASIAEEVRRPDRNIPVGMLVSIGFMMLLYPAIVAVIVGVSPADELTSTETPMTLAAEQFVGSVGVAIIAGVAVIALLSMTNAGIIASSRYPFAMARNSLAPRQLAAIGRRSGGPIAGIAVTGVVLLALVMFVPLIELAKLASAFQLLVFSLINLALIAFREAHLDWYEPKFKSPFYPATQVFGIVAALLLLTQMGTVPLIGAVLFVVAGVIWYRTFGRSRAVKESAARDALRLREDQRLVQTTAAAVATGGRQLVLVLVRRPTRPSRQHTLFRLALRLAVAPGGRIHVINFDARTRRMIPTDEDRARARGLGIQVTTEQYTDEDRRGMVHSFVEREGVDLFIADLPQELRATRHVNRDLRWLREHLTCDSVFLRNREVDQIDQIAVLGTGGPYDPVKIEMADHIARHEHASLRLVHLTPPDAPPAQAESIHRYHEQLGATLTVPWDDRVQPTDHLIETLTGLSRGANLVILGAPTHRFHVVTDLADKIAEAVDCPALLVHTPTLEKPGIVTRSIQWVIE
;
A
#
# COMPACT_ATOMS: atom_id res chain seq x y z
N MET A 1 5.66 -3.32 51.87
CA MET A 1 6.73 -3.10 50.88
C MET A 1 6.06 -2.94 49.52
N THR A 2 5.99 -1.73 49.07
CA THR A 2 5.27 -1.21 47.92
C THR A 2 5.97 -1.55 46.61
N ALA A 3 5.24 -2.14 45.66
CA ALA A 3 5.71 -2.33 44.30
C ALA A 3 5.81 -0.99 43.54
N PRO A 4 6.81 -0.77 42.68
CA PRO A 4 6.87 0.45 41.89
C PRO A 4 5.95 0.36 40.69
N GLU A 5 5.00 1.29 40.63
CA GLU A 5 4.26 1.67 39.40
C GLU A 5 5.25 2.12 38.32
N SER A 6 5.47 1.31 37.33
CA SER A 6 6.13 1.75 36.09
C SER A 6 5.13 2.52 35.23
N ALA A 7 5.16 3.83 35.39
CA ALA A 7 4.40 4.79 34.62
C ALA A 7 4.68 4.63 33.09
N SER A 8 3.73 4.12 32.37
CA SER A 8 3.62 4.32 30.91
C SER A 8 3.34 5.81 30.67
N ALA A 9 4.38 6.60 30.47
CA ALA A 9 4.28 7.98 30.02
C ALA A 9 3.81 7.97 28.55
N HIS A 10 2.53 7.70 28.31
CA HIS A 10 1.87 8.15 27.09
C HIS A 10 1.96 9.68 27.09
N LYS A 11 2.89 10.21 26.29
CA LYS A 11 2.92 11.63 25.92
C LYS A 11 1.53 11.97 25.39
N LYS A 12 0.69 12.64 26.20
CA LYS A 12 -0.55 13.28 25.74
C LYS A 12 -0.17 14.14 24.53
N SER A 13 -0.54 13.70 23.31
CA SER A 13 -0.52 14.56 22.16
C SER A 13 -1.46 15.72 22.50
N GLU A 14 -0.96 16.96 22.48
CA GLU A 14 -1.80 18.14 22.58
C GLU A 14 -2.81 18.09 21.43
N THR A 15 -4.03 17.68 21.74
CA THR A 15 -5.12 17.66 20.76
C THR A 15 -5.45 19.10 20.42
N LEU A 16 -5.34 19.44 19.13
CA LEU A 16 -5.68 20.77 18.62
C LEU A 16 -7.16 21.08 18.94
N HIS A 17 -7.43 22.32 19.35
CA HIS A 17 -8.76 22.75 19.74
C HIS A 17 -9.70 22.73 18.53
N ARG A 18 -10.75 21.89 18.52
CA ARG A 18 -11.76 21.82 17.46
C ARG A 18 -12.58 23.10 17.38
N SER A 19 -12.14 24.06 16.57
CA SER A 19 -12.73 25.40 16.47
C SER A 19 -13.53 25.62 15.18
N LEU A 20 -13.26 24.87 14.10
CA LEU A 20 -13.78 25.14 12.76
C LEU A 20 -15.18 24.51 12.55
N GLY A 21 -16.20 25.34 12.34
CA GLY A 21 -17.56 24.91 11.97
C GLY A 21 -17.71 24.67 10.47
N LEU A 22 -18.91 24.24 10.03
CA LEU A 22 -19.19 23.92 8.61
C LEU A 22 -18.90 25.10 7.67
N TYR A 23 -19.28 26.33 8.03
CA TYR A 23 -19.02 27.50 7.20
C TYR A 23 -17.52 27.75 6.98
N ALA A 24 -16.70 27.56 8.01
CA ALA A 24 -15.24 27.65 7.89
C ALA A 24 -14.69 26.56 6.96
N VAL A 25 -15.20 25.33 7.08
CA VAL A 25 -14.82 24.20 6.20
C VAL A 25 -15.18 24.50 4.74
N LEU A 26 -16.39 25.01 4.47
CA LEU A 26 -16.83 25.41 3.13
C LEU A 26 -15.93 26.51 2.54
N THR A 27 -15.69 27.59 3.29
CA THR A 27 -14.87 28.71 2.81
C THR A 27 -13.42 28.32 2.61
N ILE A 28 -12.84 27.47 3.44
CA ILE A 28 -11.48 26.93 3.27
C ILE A 28 -11.42 26.04 2.01
N SER A 29 -12.43 25.16 1.80
CA SER A 29 -12.52 24.28 0.64
C SER A 29 -12.66 25.07 -0.66
N ILE A 30 -13.63 25.99 -0.72
CA ILE A 30 -13.88 26.83 -1.89
C ILE A 30 -12.69 27.75 -2.16
N GLY A 31 -12.17 28.44 -1.13
CA GLY A 31 -11.02 29.31 -1.26
C GLY A 31 -9.74 28.60 -1.71
N ALA A 32 -9.60 27.29 -1.41
CA ALA A 32 -8.50 26.50 -1.92
C ALA A 32 -8.67 26.08 -3.39
N MET A 33 -9.89 26.10 -3.92
CA MET A 33 -10.20 25.88 -5.33
C MET A 33 -10.10 27.18 -6.14
N ILE A 34 -10.69 28.28 -5.65
CA ILE A 34 -10.63 29.59 -6.32
C ILE A 34 -9.19 30.14 -6.33
N GLY A 35 -8.70 30.45 -7.52
CA GLY A 35 -7.36 30.99 -7.75
C GLY A 35 -6.98 30.89 -9.21
N SER A 36 -5.75 30.56 -9.52
CA SER A 36 -5.24 30.48 -10.90
C SER A 36 -6.06 29.57 -11.82
N GLY A 37 -6.78 28.60 -11.26
CA GLY A 37 -7.65 27.69 -11.99
C GLY A 37 -8.83 28.38 -12.68
N ILE A 38 -9.35 29.48 -12.17
CA ILE A 38 -10.46 30.21 -12.80
C ILE A 38 -10.02 31.54 -13.40
N PHE A 39 -9.00 32.17 -12.82
CA PHE A 39 -8.53 33.46 -13.32
C PHE A 39 -7.63 33.34 -14.57
N VAL A 40 -6.87 32.26 -14.72
CA VAL A 40 -5.85 32.10 -15.78
C VAL A 40 -6.16 30.97 -16.75
N LEU A 41 -6.61 29.78 -16.26
CA LEU A 41 -6.79 28.60 -17.08
C LEU A 41 -7.86 28.72 -18.18
N PRO A 42 -8.96 29.49 -18.07
CA PRO A 42 -9.97 29.55 -19.12
C PRO A 42 -9.40 29.91 -20.48
N GLY A 43 -8.51 30.92 -20.59
CA GLY A 43 -7.86 31.30 -21.86
C GLY A 43 -6.95 30.18 -22.39
N LEU A 44 -6.09 29.63 -21.53
CA LEU A 44 -5.18 28.54 -21.90
C LEU A 44 -5.92 27.27 -22.33
N ALA A 45 -7.03 26.94 -21.66
CA ALA A 45 -7.85 25.77 -21.96
C ALA A 45 -8.73 25.99 -23.20
N PHE A 46 -9.19 27.22 -23.44
CA PHE A 46 -9.92 27.59 -24.67
C PHE A 46 -9.03 27.38 -25.90
N LYS A 47 -7.77 27.75 -25.86
CA LYS A 47 -6.80 27.45 -26.90
C LYS A 47 -6.71 25.94 -27.26
N ILE A 48 -6.96 25.06 -26.31
CA ILE A 48 -6.89 23.59 -26.46
C ILE A 48 -8.21 23.00 -26.96
N ALA A 49 -9.35 23.49 -26.46
CA ALA A 49 -10.65 22.86 -26.68
C ALA A 49 -11.66 23.73 -27.40
N GLY A 50 -11.37 25.04 -27.58
CA GLY A 50 -12.38 25.99 -28.10
C GLY A 50 -13.54 26.13 -27.08
N PRO A 51 -14.78 26.39 -27.56
CA PRO A 51 -15.94 26.61 -26.72
C PRO A 51 -16.28 25.43 -25.80
N SER A 52 -15.88 24.20 -26.14
CA SER A 52 -16.07 23.02 -25.27
C SER A 52 -15.31 23.08 -23.96
N VAL A 53 -14.48 24.11 -23.74
CA VAL A 53 -13.83 24.37 -22.43
C VAL A 53 -14.83 24.50 -21.29
N VAL A 54 -16.06 24.96 -21.54
CA VAL A 54 -17.16 25.00 -20.55
C VAL A 54 -17.45 23.60 -20.03
N LEU A 55 -17.60 22.63 -20.95
CA LEU A 55 -17.80 21.23 -20.62
C LEU A 55 -16.56 20.63 -19.94
N ALA A 56 -15.35 21.05 -20.34
CA ALA A 56 -14.11 20.58 -19.73
C ALA A 56 -14.03 20.91 -18.22
N PHE A 57 -14.44 22.11 -17.81
CA PHE A 57 -14.53 22.47 -16.40
C PHE A 57 -15.56 21.61 -15.64
N PHE A 58 -16.72 21.34 -16.22
CA PHE A 58 -17.73 20.46 -15.61
C PHE A 58 -17.19 19.03 -15.45
N LEU A 59 -16.63 18.46 -16.52
CA LEU A 59 -16.07 17.11 -16.52
C LEU A 59 -14.90 16.95 -15.54
N ALA A 60 -14.06 17.98 -15.40
CA ALA A 60 -12.98 17.97 -14.41
C ALA A 60 -13.53 17.83 -12.98
N GLY A 61 -14.64 18.49 -12.65
CA GLY A 61 -15.34 18.33 -11.39
C GLY A 61 -15.86 16.90 -11.18
N VAL A 62 -16.46 16.29 -12.24
CA VAL A 62 -16.93 14.89 -12.19
C VAL A 62 -15.77 13.93 -11.89
N VAL A 63 -14.61 14.11 -12.53
CA VAL A 63 -13.43 13.24 -12.32
C VAL A 63 -12.79 13.43 -10.94
N VAL A 64 -12.93 14.61 -10.34
CA VAL A 64 -12.44 14.87 -8.96
C VAL A 64 -13.31 14.19 -7.90
N LEU A 65 -14.61 14.03 -8.16
CA LEU A 65 -15.61 13.58 -7.19
C LEU A 65 -15.25 12.22 -6.53
N PRO A 66 -14.81 11.18 -7.25
CA PRO A 66 -14.38 9.91 -6.63
C PRO A 66 -13.30 10.08 -5.58
N ALA A 67 -12.26 10.85 -5.89
CA ALA A 67 -11.15 11.07 -4.97
C ALA A 67 -11.59 11.90 -3.74
N ALA A 68 -12.52 12.83 -3.90
CA ALA A 68 -13.09 13.58 -2.79
C ALA A 68 -13.94 12.69 -1.88
N LEU A 69 -14.80 11.81 -2.45
CA LEU A 69 -15.58 10.83 -1.70
C LEU A 69 -14.65 9.87 -0.93
N SER A 70 -13.63 9.34 -1.59
CA SER A 70 -12.67 8.43 -0.97
C SER A 70 -11.92 9.11 0.18
N LYS A 71 -11.52 10.37 -0.01
CA LYS A 71 -10.82 11.13 1.02
C LYS A 71 -11.74 11.54 2.18
N ALA A 72 -12.99 11.88 1.89
CA ALA A 72 -13.99 12.17 2.92
C ALA A 72 -14.22 10.96 3.82
N GLU A 73 -14.32 9.75 3.25
CA GLU A 73 -14.43 8.52 4.02
C GLU A 73 -13.22 8.28 4.91
N MET A 74 -12.01 8.31 4.35
CA MET A 74 -10.78 8.10 5.12
C MET A 74 -10.59 9.17 6.20
N ALA A 75 -10.97 10.42 5.95
CA ALA A 75 -10.90 11.50 6.94
C ALA A 75 -11.89 11.34 8.10
N THR A 76 -13.02 10.64 7.92
CA THR A 76 -13.94 10.31 9.02
C THR A 76 -13.48 9.12 9.85
N ALA A 77 -12.71 8.18 9.26
CA ALA A 77 -12.11 7.07 10.00
C ALA A 77 -10.83 7.51 10.75
N MET A 78 -10.05 8.39 10.13
CA MET A 78 -8.75 8.84 10.64
C MET A 78 -8.68 10.37 10.62
N PRO A 79 -9.30 11.09 11.58
CA PRO A 79 -9.28 12.55 11.62
C PRO A 79 -7.96 13.09 12.16
N GLU A 80 -6.84 12.76 11.50
CA GLU A 80 -5.48 13.15 11.89
C GLU A 80 -4.88 14.18 10.92
N ALA A 81 -3.99 15.03 11.43
CA ALA A 81 -3.19 15.94 10.60
C ALA A 81 -2.13 15.15 9.80
N GLY A 82 -2.18 15.21 8.51
CA GLY A 82 -1.23 14.51 7.62
C GLY A 82 -1.75 14.44 6.19
N GLY A 83 -3.05 14.56 6.04
CA GLY A 83 -3.72 14.68 4.74
C GLY A 83 -3.47 13.47 3.83
N THR A 84 -3.41 13.74 2.53
CA THR A 84 -3.33 12.74 1.46
C THR A 84 -2.18 11.75 1.61
N TYR A 85 -1.00 12.23 1.98
CA TYR A 85 0.19 11.42 2.16
C TYR A 85 -0.02 10.32 3.21
N LEU A 86 -0.56 10.68 4.38
CA LEU A 86 -0.75 9.76 5.50
C LEU A 86 -1.73 8.63 5.15
N TYR A 87 -2.82 8.94 4.44
CA TYR A 87 -3.79 7.92 4.04
C TYR A 87 -3.20 6.91 3.06
N ILE A 88 -2.40 7.38 2.09
CA ILE A 88 -1.75 6.51 1.11
C ILE A 88 -0.65 5.66 1.77
N ASP A 89 0.13 6.25 2.68
CA ASP A 89 1.17 5.56 3.43
C ASP A 89 0.59 4.42 4.28
N ARG A 90 -0.46 4.71 5.06
CA ARG A 90 -1.14 3.69 5.87
C ARG A 90 -1.88 2.64 5.05
N ALA A 91 -2.41 3.01 3.88
CA ALA A 91 -3.10 2.07 3.01
C ALA A 91 -2.13 1.12 2.29
N MET A 92 -1.08 1.66 1.67
CA MET A 92 -0.24 0.93 0.70
C MET A 92 1.23 0.83 1.12
N GLY A 93 1.60 1.41 2.26
CA GLY A 93 2.96 1.37 2.79
C GLY A 93 3.87 2.50 2.31
N PRO A 94 5.10 2.55 2.87
CA PRO A 94 5.98 3.71 2.80
C PRO A 94 6.53 4.00 1.39
N LEU A 95 6.58 3.02 0.49
CA LEU A 95 6.94 3.26 -0.91
C LEU A 95 5.90 4.15 -1.59
N MET A 96 4.61 3.74 -1.54
CA MET A 96 3.52 4.52 -2.13
C MET A 96 3.29 5.83 -1.38
N GLY A 97 3.49 5.83 -0.06
CA GLY A 97 3.53 7.04 0.76
C GLY A 97 4.59 8.02 0.27
N THR A 98 5.81 7.56 -0.04
CA THR A 98 6.88 8.41 -0.58
C THR A 98 6.50 9.01 -1.93
N VAL A 99 6.03 8.18 -2.87
CA VAL A 99 5.57 8.65 -4.18
C VAL A 99 4.44 9.67 -4.03
N ALA A 100 3.43 9.40 -3.21
CA ALA A 100 2.33 10.32 -2.97
C ALA A 100 2.77 11.61 -2.28
N GLY A 101 3.68 11.53 -1.30
CA GLY A 101 4.21 12.69 -0.59
C GLY A 101 4.91 13.66 -1.53
N PHE A 102 5.80 13.16 -2.38
CA PHE A 102 6.42 13.95 -3.44
C PHE A 102 5.37 14.48 -4.43
N GLY A 103 4.37 13.63 -4.86
CA GLY A 103 3.33 14.01 -5.81
C GLY A 103 2.51 15.19 -5.36
N VAL A 104 2.05 15.17 -4.12
CA VAL A 104 1.31 16.27 -3.55
C VAL A 104 2.19 17.50 -3.37
N TRP A 105 3.43 17.34 -2.89
CA TRP A 105 4.37 18.44 -2.72
C TRP A 105 4.61 19.17 -4.04
N PHE A 106 5.04 18.46 -5.09
CA PHE A 106 5.30 19.04 -6.40
C PHE A 106 4.04 19.65 -7.03
N SER A 107 2.88 18.94 -6.98
CA SER A 107 1.62 19.48 -7.49
C SER A 107 1.28 20.84 -6.86
N LEU A 108 1.45 20.96 -5.53
CA LEU A 108 1.19 22.22 -4.82
C LEU A 108 2.21 23.30 -5.17
N VAL A 109 3.50 22.96 -5.34
CA VAL A 109 4.55 23.90 -5.72
C VAL A 109 4.32 24.39 -7.15
N PHE A 110 4.02 23.50 -8.10
CA PHE A 110 3.68 23.88 -9.47
C PHE A 110 2.43 24.76 -9.52
N LYS A 111 1.39 24.42 -8.74
CA LYS A 111 0.17 25.23 -8.64
C LYS A 111 0.45 26.62 -8.05
N ALA A 112 1.31 26.73 -7.05
CA ALA A 112 1.71 28.02 -6.46
C ALA A 112 2.55 28.84 -7.44
N SER A 113 3.47 28.21 -8.17
CA SER A 113 4.27 28.87 -9.22
C SER A 113 3.38 29.39 -10.36
N PHE A 114 2.42 28.57 -10.80
CA PHE A 114 1.41 28.97 -11.79
C PHE A 114 0.58 30.16 -11.31
N ALA A 115 0.18 30.18 -10.04
CA ALA A 115 -0.57 31.30 -9.47
C ALA A 115 0.25 32.59 -9.39
N LEU A 116 1.57 32.51 -9.11
CA LEU A 116 2.46 33.68 -9.06
C LEU A 116 2.68 34.31 -10.42
N VAL A 117 2.88 33.51 -11.46
CA VAL A 117 3.02 34.04 -12.82
C VAL A 117 1.71 34.70 -13.26
N GLY A 118 0.56 34.02 -13.06
CA GLY A 118 -0.74 34.62 -13.32
C GLY A 118 -1.04 35.88 -12.47
N LEU A 119 -0.58 35.95 -11.23
CA LEU A 119 -0.68 37.14 -10.39
C LEU A 119 0.07 38.32 -11.00
N SER A 120 1.28 38.07 -11.54
CA SER A 120 2.06 39.10 -12.22
C SER A 120 1.32 39.63 -13.45
N ALA A 121 0.72 38.77 -14.26
CA ALA A 121 -0.07 39.23 -15.43
C ALA A 121 -1.27 40.11 -15.06
N TYR A 122 -1.96 39.85 -13.94
CA TYR A 122 -3.02 40.73 -13.45
C TYR A 122 -2.53 42.04 -12.82
N LEU A 123 -1.31 42.06 -12.28
CA LEU A 123 -0.71 43.28 -11.76
C LEU A 123 -0.34 44.28 -12.85
N GLU A 124 -0.08 43.81 -14.07
CA GLU A 124 0.26 44.67 -15.23
C GLU A 124 -0.80 45.72 -15.51
N TYR A 125 -2.09 45.42 -15.22
CA TYR A 125 -3.18 46.41 -15.34
C TYR A 125 -3.02 47.63 -14.44
N PHE A 126 -2.28 47.49 -13.34
CA PHE A 126 -2.05 48.61 -12.39
C PHE A 126 -0.69 49.27 -12.58
N VAL A 127 0.34 48.47 -12.90
CA VAL A 127 1.71 48.95 -13.06
C VAL A 127 2.41 48.15 -14.14
N PRO A 128 2.80 48.72 -15.27
CA PRO A 128 3.58 48.04 -16.30
C PRO A 128 4.90 47.52 -15.75
N HIS A 129 5.19 46.24 -15.93
CA HIS A 129 6.40 45.58 -15.42
C HIS A 129 6.75 44.31 -16.18
N PRO A 130 8.01 43.82 -16.09
CA PRO A 130 8.37 42.52 -16.65
C PRO A 130 7.77 41.41 -15.78
N GLU A 131 7.04 40.49 -16.40
CA GLU A 131 6.21 39.47 -15.71
C GLU A 131 7.02 38.57 -14.78
N ARG A 132 8.05 37.89 -15.27
CA ARG A 132 8.79 36.88 -14.49
C ARG A 132 9.63 37.48 -13.35
N PRO A 133 10.38 38.57 -13.52
CA PRO A 133 11.09 39.16 -12.41
C PRO A 133 10.19 39.65 -11.26
N VAL A 134 8.99 40.17 -11.57
CA VAL A 134 8.03 40.56 -10.54
C VAL A 134 7.39 39.34 -9.89
N ALA A 135 7.04 38.32 -10.61
CA ALA A 135 6.59 37.06 -10.05
C ALA A 135 7.64 36.45 -9.10
N ALA A 136 8.92 36.48 -9.47
CA ALA A 136 10.02 36.02 -8.61
C ALA A 136 10.19 36.88 -7.36
N LEU A 137 10.09 38.23 -7.48
CA LEU A 137 10.13 39.14 -6.34
C LEU A 137 8.99 38.85 -5.35
N LEU A 138 7.76 38.68 -5.85
CA LEU A 138 6.61 38.31 -5.04
C LEU A 138 6.80 36.95 -4.35
N ALA A 139 7.42 35.96 -5.06
CA ALA A 139 7.79 34.70 -4.46
C ALA A 139 8.74 34.88 -3.26
N VAL A 140 9.81 35.70 -3.43
CA VAL A 140 10.78 35.98 -2.34
C VAL A 140 10.10 36.62 -1.17
N LEU A 141 9.24 37.62 -1.42
CA LEU A 141 8.48 38.32 -0.37
C LEU A 141 7.57 37.34 0.40
N LEU A 142 6.81 36.51 -0.30
CA LEU A 142 5.92 35.52 0.34
C LEU A 142 6.68 34.44 1.11
N ILE A 143 7.80 33.96 0.57
CA ILE A 143 8.68 33.03 1.28
C ILE A 143 9.21 33.72 2.57
N GLY A 144 9.68 34.96 2.47
CA GLY A 144 10.14 35.74 3.63
C GLY A 144 9.07 35.90 4.71
N VAL A 145 7.85 36.26 4.33
CA VAL A 145 6.70 36.39 5.25
C VAL A 145 6.41 35.05 5.95
N ASN A 146 6.47 33.93 5.22
CA ASN A 146 6.24 32.60 5.80
C ASN A 146 7.38 32.19 6.74
N LEU A 147 8.63 32.51 6.43
CA LEU A 147 9.79 32.26 7.31
C LEU A 147 9.70 33.06 8.60
N LEU A 148 9.18 34.30 8.55
CA LEU A 148 8.91 35.14 9.73
C LEU A 148 7.74 34.63 10.58
N GLY A 149 6.90 33.75 10.06
CA GLY A 149 5.82 33.07 10.80
C GLY A 149 4.53 33.91 10.91
N VAL A 150 4.30 34.83 9.99
CA VAL A 150 3.06 35.61 9.95
C VAL A 150 1.90 34.66 9.57
N ARG A 151 0.98 34.43 10.49
CA ARG A 151 -0.18 33.56 10.30
C ARG A 151 -1.40 34.36 9.88
N GLN A 152 -2.01 33.97 8.76
CA GLN A 152 -3.35 34.48 8.44
C GLN A 152 -4.38 33.81 9.36
N THR A 153 -5.27 34.63 9.94
CA THR A 153 -6.36 34.08 10.75
C THR A 153 -7.44 33.44 9.87
N ALA A 154 -8.05 32.36 10.32
CA ALA A 154 -9.15 31.71 9.61
C ALA A 154 -10.33 32.69 9.32
N LYS A 155 -10.57 33.66 10.22
CA LYS A 155 -11.59 34.68 10.03
C LYS A 155 -11.30 35.58 8.85
N PHE A 156 -10.04 36.05 8.71
CA PHE A 156 -9.61 36.88 7.58
C PHE A 156 -9.80 36.15 6.25
N GLN A 157 -9.37 34.87 6.20
CA GLN A 157 -9.56 34.06 5.02
C GLN A 157 -11.04 33.83 4.67
N MET A 158 -11.92 33.62 5.67
CA MET A 158 -13.37 33.52 5.44
C MET A 158 -13.96 34.77 4.81
N VAL A 159 -13.62 35.98 5.31
CA VAL A 159 -14.12 37.24 4.76
C VAL A 159 -13.62 37.43 3.33
N LEU A 160 -12.33 37.18 3.08
CA LEU A 160 -11.72 37.32 1.78
C LEU A 160 -12.36 36.39 0.75
N VAL A 161 -12.50 35.09 1.08
CA VAL A 161 -13.10 34.09 0.16
C VAL A 161 -14.58 34.42 -0.11
N THR A 162 -15.32 34.84 0.89
CA THR A 162 -16.73 35.26 0.70
C THR A 162 -16.81 36.46 -0.25
N GLY A 163 -15.94 37.46 -0.10
CA GLY A 163 -15.86 38.62 -1.01
C GLY A 163 -15.55 38.19 -2.44
N VAL A 164 -14.60 37.28 -2.64
CA VAL A 164 -14.26 36.76 -3.96
C VAL A 164 -15.44 35.99 -4.56
N ILE A 165 -16.12 35.15 -3.79
CA ILE A 165 -17.33 34.42 -4.27
C ILE A 165 -18.40 35.41 -4.73
N LEU A 166 -18.68 36.45 -3.96
CA LEU A 166 -19.68 37.48 -4.33
C LEU A 166 -19.29 38.21 -5.61
N ALA A 167 -18.02 38.54 -5.78
CA ALA A 167 -17.50 39.16 -7.01
C ALA A 167 -17.65 38.22 -8.23
N LEU A 168 -17.36 36.93 -8.07
CA LEU A 168 -17.53 35.94 -9.15
C LEU A 168 -19.01 35.70 -9.50
N LEU A 169 -19.91 35.67 -8.51
CA LEU A 169 -21.35 35.60 -8.75
C LEU A 169 -21.88 36.86 -9.46
N ALA A 170 -21.40 38.06 -9.05
CA ALA A 170 -21.73 39.30 -9.75
C ALA A 170 -21.21 39.29 -11.20
N PHE A 171 -19.97 38.79 -11.42
CA PHE A 171 -19.42 38.63 -12.78
C PHE A 171 -20.34 37.76 -13.66
N VAL A 172 -20.80 36.59 -13.14
CA VAL A 172 -21.74 35.73 -13.86
C VAL A 172 -23.09 36.43 -14.08
N GLY A 173 -23.65 37.04 -13.03
CA GLY A 173 -24.96 37.71 -13.13
C GLY A 173 -25.02 38.85 -14.13
N ILE A 174 -23.98 39.70 -14.15
CA ILE A 174 -23.87 40.85 -15.07
C ILE A 174 -23.49 40.40 -16.48
N GLY A 175 -22.60 39.40 -16.62
CA GLY A 175 -22.10 38.95 -17.93
C GLY A 175 -23.07 38.05 -18.68
N THR A 176 -23.95 37.27 -18.02
CA THR A 176 -24.87 36.32 -18.66
C THR A 176 -25.78 36.97 -19.73
N PRO A 177 -26.36 38.18 -19.54
CA PRO A 177 -27.18 38.83 -20.56
C PRO A 177 -26.41 39.21 -21.86
N HIS A 178 -25.09 39.27 -21.79
CA HIS A 178 -24.22 39.66 -22.90
C HIS A 178 -23.65 38.47 -23.67
N ILE A 179 -24.00 37.26 -23.30
CA ILE A 179 -23.55 36.02 -23.94
C ILE A 179 -24.12 35.94 -25.36
N GLN A 180 -23.24 35.75 -26.35
CA GLN A 180 -23.58 35.50 -27.72
C GLN A 180 -23.59 33.98 -27.99
N SER A 181 -24.75 33.44 -28.36
CA SER A 181 -24.90 31.99 -28.64
C SER A 181 -24.02 31.50 -29.79
N SER A 182 -23.70 32.38 -30.76
CA SER A 182 -22.80 32.09 -31.89
C SER A 182 -21.36 31.77 -31.46
N SER A 183 -20.93 32.22 -30.26
CA SER A 183 -19.59 31.92 -29.74
C SER A 183 -19.41 30.44 -29.36
N PHE A 184 -20.50 29.67 -29.33
CA PHE A 184 -20.47 28.24 -29.00
C PHE A 184 -20.63 27.32 -30.21
N ASP A 185 -20.73 27.87 -31.42
CA ASP A 185 -20.92 27.09 -32.65
C ASP A 185 -19.67 27.18 -33.54
N PRO A 186 -19.00 26.05 -33.83
CA PRO A 186 -19.25 24.70 -33.33
C PRO A 186 -18.70 24.46 -31.91
N LEU A 187 -19.47 23.80 -31.03
CA LEU A 187 -19.07 23.55 -29.65
C LEU A 187 -17.79 22.72 -29.55
N LEU A 188 -17.64 21.68 -30.35
CA LEU A 188 -16.51 20.76 -30.37
C LEU A 188 -15.50 21.10 -31.46
N THR A 189 -15.02 22.34 -31.55
CA THR A 189 -14.07 22.82 -32.55
C THR A 189 -12.83 21.94 -32.69
N HIS A 190 -12.28 21.44 -31.57
CA HIS A 190 -11.11 20.56 -31.50
C HIS A 190 -11.47 19.09 -31.22
N GLY A 191 -12.73 18.72 -31.40
CA GLY A 191 -13.23 17.35 -31.17
C GLY A 191 -13.12 16.88 -29.71
N ILE A 192 -13.40 15.59 -29.50
CA ILE A 192 -13.36 14.97 -28.17
C ILE A 192 -11.94 14.99 -27.57
N LYS A 193 -10.90 14.89 -28.40
CA LYS A 193 -9.51 14.94 -27.90
C LYS A 193 -9.18 16.30 -27.31
N GLY A 194 -9.61 17.40 -27.94
CA GLY A 194 -9.45 18.74 -27.36
C GLY A 194 -10.18 18.90 -26.04
N LEU A 195 -11.43 18.42 -25.95
CA LEU A 195 -12.20 18.42 -24.72
C LEU A 195 -11.52 17.64 -23.58
N LEU A 196 -11.04 16.42 -23.84
CA LEU A 196 -10.37 15.62 -22.81
C LEU A 196 -9.01 16.25 -22.40
N SER A 197 -8.26 16.79 -23.35
CA SER A 197 -6.99 17.48 -23.05
C SER A 197 -7.21 18.72 -22.19
N ALA A 198 -8.22 19.54 -22.49
CA ALA A 198 -8.57 20.68 -21.65
C ALA A 198 -9.09 20.25 -20.29
N THR A 199 -9.93 19.20 -20.21
CA THR A 199 -10.39 18.61 -18.94
C THR A 199 -9.20 18.21 -18.07
N ALA A 200 -8.19 17.60 -18.66
CA ALA A 200 -6.97 17.21 -17.96
C ALA A 200 -6.20 18.44 -17.42
N VAL A 201 -6.07 19.49 -18.21
CA VAL A 201 -5.36 20.73 -17.80
C VAL A 201 -6.11 21.47 -16.69
N VAL A 202 -7.44 21.63 -16.81
CA VAL A 202 -8.25 22.36 -15.83
C VAL A 202 -8.55 21.57 -14.55
N PHE A 203 -8.21 20.29 -14.51
CA PHE A 203 -8.39 19.42 -13.34
C PHE A 203 -7.80 19.99 -12.05
N VAL A 204 -6.62 20.66 -12.13
CA VAL A 204 -5.96 21.27 -11.00
C VAL A 204 -6.81 22.36 -10.32
N SER A 205 -7.81 22.92 -11.02
CA SER A 205 -8.72 23.93 -10.45
C SER A 205 -9.52 23.38 -9.26
N TYR A 206 -9.89 22.10 -9.30
CA TYR A 206 -10.65 21.42 -8.26
C TYR A 206 -9.79 20.78 -7.16
N ALA A 207 -8.48 20.67 -7.36
CA ALA A 207 -7.57 19.98 -6.45
C ALA A 207 -7.59 20.54 -5.02
N GLY A 208 -8.02 21.78 -4.84
CA GLY A 208 -8.12 22.46 -3.55
C GLY A 208 -9.07 21.83 -2.54
N VAL A 209 -10.12 21.11 -3.00
CA VAL A 209 -11.12 20.46 -2.14
C VAL A 209 -10.50 19.51 -1.11
N THR A 210 -9.41 18.88 -1.49
CA THR A 210 -8.73 17.89 -0.62
C THR A 210 -7.96 18.51 0.55
N LYS A 211 -7.81 19.86 0.61
CA LYS A 211 -7.17 20.53 1.75
C LYS A 211 -7.96 20.41 3.06
N VAL A 212 -9.27 20.27 2.99
CA VAL A 212 -10.13 20.09 4.18
C VAL A 212 -9.69 18.91 5.04
N ALA A 213 -9.29 17.81 4.43
CA ALA A 213 -8.87 16.63 5.18
C ALA A 213 -7.51 16.83 5.91
N SER A 214 -6.68 17.80 5.50
CA SER A 214 -5.42 18.11 6.21
C SER A 214 -5.62 18.94 7.49
N ILE A 215 -6.82 19.47 7.69
CA ILE A 215 -7.23 20.23 8.90
C ILE A 215 -8.31 19.49 9.70
N ALA A 216 -8.49 18.19 9.45
CA ALA A 216 -9.56 17.39 10.05
C ALA A 216 -9.58 17.42 11.58
N GLU A 217 -8.39 17.54 12.22
CA GLU A 217 -8.25 17.65 13.69
C GLU A 217 -8.88 18.90 14.27
N GLU A 218 -8.92 20.02 13.51
CA GLU A 218 -9.45 21.31 13.96
C GLU A 218 -10.96 21.43 13.68
N VAL A 219 -11.56 20.50 12.94
CA VAL A 219 -12.97 20.56 12.52
C VAL A 219 -13.89 20.07 13.64
N ARG A 220 -14.94 20.85 13.94
CA ARG A 220 -16.04 20.44 14.81
C ARG A 220 -16.89 19.38 14.10
N ARG A 221 -17.22 18.27 14.76
CA ARG A 221 -17.98 17.15 14.18
C ARG A 221 -17.41 16.75 12.82
N PRO A 222 -16.16 16.24 12.78
CA PRO A 222 -15.47 15.93 11.53
C PRO A 222 -16.22 14.87 10.71
N ASP A 223 -16.92 13.96 11.38
CA ASP A 223 -17.78 12.93 10.81
C ASP A 223 -18.86 13.46 9.86
N ARG A 224 -19.36 14.66 10.10
CA ARG A 224 -20.40 15.32 9.28
C ARG A 224 -19.85 16.48 8.45
N ASN A 225 -19.06 17.36 9.10
CA ASN A 225 -18.68 18.62 8.47
C ASN A 225 -17.61 18.45 7.38
N ILE A 226 -16.77 17.40 7.44
CA ILE A 226 -15.79 17.12 6.39
C ILE A 226 -16.48 16.63 5.12
N PRO A 227 -17.27 15.53 5.12
CA PRO A 227 -17.96 15.07 3.91
C PRO A 227 -18.89 16.14 3.33
N VAL A 228 -19.73 16.76 4.14
CA VAL A 228 -20.65 17.81 3.67
C VAL A 228 -19.89 19.00 3.10
N GLY A 229 -18.86 19.46 3.80
CA GLY A 229 -18.04 20.60 3.34
C GLY A 229 -17.33 20.31 2.02
N MET A 230 -16.78 19.13 1.83
CA MET A 230 -16.11 18.75 0.57
C MET A 230 -17.11 18.61 -0.57
N LEU A 231 -18.21 17.88 -0.39
CA LEU A 231 -19.19 17.60 -1.45
C LEU A 231 -19.98 18.84 -1.87
N VAL A 232 -20.42 19.64 -0.91
CA VAL A 232 -21.13 20.91 -1.20
C VAL A 232 -20.19 21.88 -1.92
N SER A 233 -18.93 21.97 -1.50
CA SER A 233 -17.94 22.83 -2.17
C SER A 233 -17.68 22.41 -3.60
N ILE A 234 -17.53 21.10 -3.89
CA ILE A 234 -17.36 20.59 -5.25
C ILE A 234 -18.59 20.87 -6.08
N GLY A 235 -19.78 20.50 -5.57
CA GLY A 235 -21.05 20.72 -6.28
C GLY A 235 -21.27 22.19 -6.64
N PHE A 236 -20.99 23.11 -5.71
CA PHE A 236 -21.04 24.55 -5.95
C PHE A 236 -20.04 24.99 -7.04
N MET A 237 -18.81 24.49 -6.98
CA MET A 237 -17.78 24.86 -7.97
C MET A 237 -18.03 24.21 -9.35
N MET A 238 -18.67 23.03 -9.40
CA MET A 238 -19.08 22.39 -10.65
C MET A 238 -20.16 23.18 -11.39
N LEU A 239 -20.90 24.05 -10.70
CA LEU A 239 -21.85 24.97 -11.31
C LEU A 239 -21.21 26.32 -11.61
N LEU A 240 -20.44 26.87 -10.66
CA LEU A 240 -19.88 28.21 -10.76
C LEU A 240 -18.79 28.29 -11.82
N TYR A 241 -17.87 27.33 -11.90
CA TYR A 241 -16.77 27.38 -12.88
C TYR A 241 -17.24 27.32 -14.33
N PRO A 242 -18.10 26.35 -14.74
CA PRO A 242 -18.66 26.37 -16.09
C PRO A 242 -19.48 27.64 -16.39
N ALA A 243 -20.18 28.21 -15.40
CA ALA A 243 -20.94 29.45 -15.58
C ALA A 243 -20.01 30.65 -15.86
N ILE A 244 -18.90 30.79 -15.09
CA ILE A 244 -17.90 31.83 -15.35
C ILE A 244 -17.26 31.67 -16.71
N VAL A 245 -16.86 30.41 -17.06
CA VAL A 245 -16.22 30.12 -18.34
C VAL A 245 -17.19 30.33 -19.51
N ALA A 246 -18.49 30.03 -19.33
CA ALA A 246 -19.50 30.31 -20.34
C ALA A 246 -19.63 31.82 -20.59
N VAL A 247 -19.60 32.66 -19.55
CA VAL A 247 -19.58 34.12 -19.73
C VAL A 247 -18.31 34.55 -20.50
N ILE A 248 -17.12 34.06 -20.06
CA ILE A 248 -15.85 34.41 -20.74
C ILE A 248 -15.89 34.06 -22.22
N VAL A 249 -16.30 32.83 -22.56
CA VAL A 249 -16.37 32.36 -23.98
C VAL A 249 -17.46 33.09 -24.74
N GLY A 250 -18.60 33.36 -24.11
CA GLY A 250 -19.76 33.94 -24.78
C GLY A 250 -19.65 35.44 -25.07
N VAL A 251 -18.76 36.17 -24.36
CA VAL A 251 -18.64 37.63 -24.54
C VAL A 251 -17.30 38.04 -25.15
N SER A 252 -16.25 37.23 -25.10
CA SER A 252 -14.90 37.59 -25.54
C SER A 252 -14.67 37.19 -27.01
N PRO A 253 -13.92 38.02 -27.81
CA PRO A 253 -13.43 37.62 -29.10
C PRO A 253 -12.51 36.40 -28.99
N ALA A 254 -12.72 35.38 -29.83
CA ALA A 254 -12.00 34.11 -29.76
C ALA A 254 -10.47 34.29 -29.95
N ASP A 255 -10.06 35.17 -30.88
CA ASP A 255 -8.64 35.41 -31.16
C ASP A 255 -7.92 36.05 -29.96
N GLU A 256 -8.56 36.99 -29.28
CA GLU A 256 -8.01 37.63 -28.08
C GLU A 256 -7.97 36.66 -26.89
N LEU A 257 -9.02 35.82 -26.78
CA LEU A 257 -9.11 34.84 -25.71
C LEU A 257 -8.00 33.77 -25.79
N THR A 258 -7.54 33.41 -26.98
CA THR A 258 -6.43 32.45 -27.18
C THR A 258 -5.07 33.02 -26.84
N SER A 259 -4.91 34.33 -26.83
CA SER A 259 -3.63 35.02 -26.59
C SER A 259 -3.48 35.61 -25.19
N THR A 260 -4.58 35.79 -24.43
CA THR A 260 -4.56 36.41 -23.11
C THR A 260 -4.29 35.43 -21.98
N GLU A 261 -3.53 35.89 -20.96
CA GLU A 261 -3.34 35.22 -19.67
C GLU A 261 -4.34 35.70 -18.60
N THR A 262 -5.15 36.71 -18.93
CA THR A 262 -6.13 37.36 -18.04
C THR A 262 -7.54 37.33 -18.62
N PRO A 263 -8.11 36.15 -18.92
CA PRO A 263 -9.38 35.99 -19.65
C PRO A 263 -10.58 36.62 -18.95
N MET A 264 -10.56 36.77 -17.63
CA MET A 264 -11.66 37.38 -16.87
C MET A 264 -11.69 38.90 -17.03
N THR A 265 -10.55 39.58 -17.12
CA THR A 265 -10.50 41.02 -17.38
C THR A 265 -10.92 41.34 -18.81
N LEU A 266 -10.48 40.52 -19.77
CA LEU A 266 -10.93 40.61 -21.16
C LEU A 266 -12.47 40.53 -21.27
N ALA A 267 -13.08 39.56 -20.58
CA ALA A 267 -14.53 39.43 -20.58
C ALA A 267 -15.20 40.61 -19.85
N ALA A 268 -14.68 41.05 -18.68
CA ALA A 268 -15.26 42.16 -17.92
C ALA A 268 -15.25 43.49 -18.71
N GLU A 269 -14.26 43.69 -19.57
CA GLU A 269 -14.17 44.86 -20.45
C GLU A 269 -15.36 44.96 -21.38
N GLN A 270 -15.89 43.82 -21.91
CA GLN A 270 -16.98 43.77 -22.87
C GLN A 270 -18.34 44.21 -22.29
N PHE A 271 -18.56 44.11 -20.97
CA PHE A 271 -19.86 44.43 -20.36
C PHE A 271 -19.85 45.45 -19.23
N VAL A 272 -18.67 45.74 -18.64
CA VAL A 272 -18.53 46.83 -17.60
C VAL A 272 -17.49 47.88 -18.01
N GLY A 273 -16.67 47.59 -19.02
CA GLY A 273 -15.60 48.48 -19.45
C GLY A 273 -14.41 48.54 -18.48
N SER A 274 -13.66 49.66 -18.49
CA SER A 274 -12.43 49.79 -17.71
C SER A 274 -12.59 49.65 -16.18
N VAL A 275 -13.76 50.02 -15.64
CA VAL A 275 -14.09 49.82 -14.22
C VAL A 275 -14.19 48.33 -13.89
N GLY A 276 -14.81 47.56 -14.79
CA GLY A 276 -14.89 46.08 -14.66
C GLY A 276 -13.52 45.43 -14.68
N VAL A 277 -12.64 45.89 -15.57
CA VAL A 277 -11.24 45.44 -15.64
C VAL A 277 -10.52 45.65 -14.31
N ALA A 278 -10.59 46.89 -13.77
CA ALA A 278 -9.93 47.22 -12.52
C ALA A 278 -10.45 46.40 -11.33
N ILE A 279 -11.77 46.19 -11.22
CA ILE A 279 -12.39 45.42 -10.15
C ILE A 279 -11.95 43.95 -10.26
N ILE A 280 -12.06 43.33 -11.44
CA ILE A 280 -11.72 41.91 -11.64
C ILE A 280 -10.21 41.71 -11.48
N ALA A 281 -9.36 42.60 -11.98
CA ALA A 281 -7.92 42.53 -11.74
C ALA A 281 -7.59 42.59 -10.24
N GLY A 282 -8.21 43.49 -9.49
CA GLY A 282 -8.03 43.60 -8.05
C GLY A 282 -8.46 42.34 -7.30
N VAL A 283 -9.62 41.79 -7.66
CA VAL A 283 -10.13 40.49 -7.09
C VAL A 283 -9.17 39.33 -7.43
N ALA A 284 -8.68 39.27 -8.66
CA ALA A 284 -7.73 38.26 -9.09
C ALA A 284 -6.40 38.35 -8.31
N VAL A 285 -5.83 39.56 -8.17
CA VAL A 285 -4.60 39.80 -7.42
C VAL A 285 -4.74 39.32 -5.97
N ILE A 286 -5.82 39.66 -5.30
CA ILE A 286 -6.08 39.26 -3.92
C ILE A 286 -6.24 37.74 -3.80
N ALA A 287 -7.01 37.13 -4.71
CA ALA A 287 -7.26 35.69 -4.71
C ALA A 287 -5.99 34.88 -5.00
N LEU A 288 -5.21 35.28 -6.02
CA LEU A 288 -3.97 34.62 -6.42
C LEU A 288 -2.88 34.75 -5.36
N LEU A 289 -2.76 35.92 -4.71
CA LEU A 289 -1.83 36.15 -3.62
C LEU A 289 -2.15 35.25 -2.42
N SER A 290 -3.43 35.21 -2.02
CA SER A 290 -3.90 34.33 -0.93
C SER A 290 -3.67 32.85 -1.24
N MET A 291 -3.99 32.43 -2.47
CA MET A 291 -3.78 31.06 -2.93
C MET A 291 -2.30 30.65 -2.92
N THR A 292 -1.42 31.52 -3.42
CA THR A 292 0.02 31.27 -3.45
C THR A 292 0.58 31.14 -2.04
N ASN A 293 0.23 32.05 -1.14
CA ASN A 293 0.65 31.98 0.26
C ASN A 293 0.20 30.66 0.93
N ALA A 294 -1.08 30.32 0.76
CA ALA A 294 -1.61 29.04 1.25
C ALA A 294 -0.93 27.82 0.60
N GLY A 295 -0.53 27.93 -0.68
CA GLY A 295 0.21 26.92 -1.41
C GLY A 295 1.61 26.67 -0.84
N ILE A 296 2.37 27.73 -0.54
CA ILE A 296 3.71 27.66 0.08
C ILE A 296 3.62 26.99 1.46
N ILE A 297 2.67 27.40 2.29
CA ILE A 297 2.46 26.83 3.63
C ILE A 297 2.08 25.34 3.53
N ALA A 298 1.13 24.99 2.67
CA ALA A 298 0.67 23.63 2.53
C ALA A 298 1.77 22.70 1.97
N SER A 299 2.48 23.13 0.91
CA SER A 299 3.53 22.32 0.28
C SER A 299 4.71 22.08 1.22
N SER A 300 5.14 23.06 2.00
CA SER A 300 6.26 22.94 2.96
C SER A 300 6.02 21.89 4.06
N ARG A 301 4.76 21.54 4.33
CA ARG A 301 4.39 20.51 5.32
C ARG A 301 4.68 19.08 4.86
N TYR A 302 4.74 18.81 3.54
CA TYR A 302 4.99 17.47 3.03
C TYR A 302 6.43 17.00 3.28
N PRO A 303 7.50 17.73 2.93
CA PRO A 303 8.86 17.37 3.32
C PRO A 303 9.02 17.21 4.84
N PHE A 304 8.35 18.05 5.63
CA PHE A 304 8.32 17.94 7.08
C PHE A 304 7.66 16.64 7.57
N ALA A 305 6.48 16.31 7.07
CA ALA A 305 5.77 15.07 7.44
C ALA A 305 6.55 13.83 7.04
N MET A 306 7.13 13.81 5.84
CA MET A 306 7.99 12.72 5.37
C MET A 306 9.22 12.54 6.26
N ALA A 307 9.84 13.65 6.73
CA ALA A 307 10.98 13.60 7.63
C ALA A 307 10.61 13.04 9.02
N ARG A 308 9.42 13.34 9.53
CA ARG A 308 8.90 12.77 10.78
C ARG A 308 8.69 11.25 10.68
N ASN A 309 8.28 10.75 9.49
CA ASN A 309 8.08 9.32 9.22
C ASN A 309 9.36 8.64 8.68
N SER A 310 10.53 9.26 8.87
CA SER A 310 11.83 8.73 8.46
C SER A 310 11.98 8.51 6.94
N LEU A 311 11.12 9.11 6.11
CA LEU A 311 11.14 9.05 4.65
C LEU A 311 11.88 10.22 3.99
N ALA A 312 12.32 11.20 4.79
CA ALA A 312 13.15 12.33 4.36
C ALA A 312 14.19 12.68 5.44
N PRO A 313 15.24 13.46 5.12
CA PRO A 313 16.27 13.86 6.08
C PRO A 313 15.69 14.54 7.32
N ARG A 314 16.20 14.19 8.49
CA ARG A 314 15.72 14.73 9.80
C ARG A 314 15.77 16.24 9.91
N GLN A 315 16.68 16.90 9.17
CA GLN A 315 16.78 18.37 9.12
C GLN A 315 15.48 19.04 8.65
N LEU A 316 14.70 18.37 7.78
CA LEU A 316 13.41 18.86 7.29
C LEU A 316 12.30 18.80 8.35
N ALA A 317 12.49 18.04 9.44
CA ALA A 317 11.58 17.98 10.59
C ALA A 317 11.82 19.12 11.61
N ALA A 318 12.78 20.02 11.37
CA ALA A 318 13.07 21.12 12.27
C ALA A 318 11.97 22.19 12.24
N ILE A 319 11.50 22.57 13.44
CA ILE A 319 10.49 23.64 13.64
C ILE A 319 11.22 24.90 14.09
N GLY A 320 10.91 26.02 13.48
CA GLY A 320 11.47 27.31 13.84
C GLY A 320 10.97 27.80 15.20
N ARG A 321 11.89 28.18 16.09
CA ARG A 321 11.54 28.67 17.43
C ARG A 321 10.63 29.91 17.43
N ARG A 322 10.77 30.80 16.44
CA ARG A 322 9.97 32.02 16.31
C ARG A 322 8.72 31.85 15.45
N SER A 323 8.84 31.16 14.34
CA SER A 323 7.74 31.00 13.38
C SER A 323 6.75 29.88 13.76
N GLY A 324 7.17 28.88 14.54
CA GLY A 324 6.40 27.69 14.83
C GLY A 324 6.09 26.83 13.58
N GLY A 325 6.79 27.10 12.46
CA GLY A 325 6.62 26.42 11.17
C GLY A 325 7.87 25.64 10.75
N PRO A 326 7.75 24.78 9.69
CA PRO A 326 8.85 23.98 9.16
C PRO A 326 9.81 24.83 8.30
N ILE A 327 10.76 25.54 8.92
CA ILE A 327 11.66 26.49 8.21
C ILE A 327 12.38 25.82 7.04
N ALA A 328 12.99 24.65 7.26
CA ALA A 328 13.71 23.94 6.21
C ALA A 328 12.78 23.51 5.07
N GLY A 329 11.54 23.07 5.39
CA GLY A 329 10.52 22.75 4.41
C GLY A 329 10.11 23.97 3.58
N ILE A 330 9.93 25.15 4.21
CA ILE A 330 9.62 26.42 3.52
C ILE A 330 10.78 26.82 2.60
N ALA A 331 12.02 26.73 3.07
CA ALA A 331 13.20 27.13 2.30
C ALA A 331 13.38 26.26 1.04
N VAL A 332 13.32 24.92 1.20
CA VAL A 332 13.42 23.98 0.06
C VAL A 332 12.27 24.19 -0.94
N THR A 333 11.04 24.33 -0.44
CA THR A 333 9.88 24.64 -1.28
C THR A 333 10.05 25.97 -2.01
N GLY A 334 10.56 26.97 -1.34
CA GLY A 334 10.80 28.31 -1.90
C GLY A 334 11.84 28.30 -3.02
N VAL A 335 12.93 27.58 -2.86
CA VAL A 335 13.97 27.44 -3.90
C VAL A 335 13.39 26.76 -5.15
N VAL A 336 12.65 25.67 -4.97
CA VAL A 336 12.01 24.96 -6.11
C VAL A 336 10.99 25.87 -6.79
N LEU A 337 10.15 26.57 -6.02
CA LEU A 337 9.15 27.50 -6.53
C LEU A 337 9.77 28.61 -7.36
N LEU A 338 10.86 29.25 -6.87
CA LEU A 338 11.59 30.28 -7.60
C LEU A 338 12.17 29.76 -8.92
N ALA A 339 12.78 28.57 -8.91
CA ALA A 339 13.29 27.96 -10.13
C ALA A 339 12.15 27.70 -11.15
N LEU A 340 11.00 27.21 -10.70
CA LEU A 340 9.85 26.97 -11.56
C LEU A 340 9.29 28.26 -12.17
N VAL A 341 9.14 29.32 -11.40
CA VAL A 341 8.66 30.63 -11.88
C VAL A 341 9.60 31.21 -12.94
N MET A 342 10.91 31.04 -12.76
CA MET A 342 11.90 31.62 -13.68
C MET A 342 12.05 30.83 -14.99
N PHE A 343 11.97 29.50 -14.95
CA PHE A 343 12.42 28.67 -16.06
C PHE A 343 11.30 27.87 -16.75
N VAL A 344 10.12 27.69 -16.13
CA VAL A 344 9.06 26.86 -16.70
C VAL A 344 7.97 27.71 -17.35
N PRO A 345 7.51 27.41 -18.59
CA PRO A 345 6.39 28.10 -19.21
C PRO A 345 5.09 27.96 -18.42
N LEU A 346 4.23 28.99 -18.44
CA LEU A 346 2.98 29.05 -17.68
C LEU A 346 2.08 27.84 -17.92
N ILE A 347 1.87 27.46 -19.19
CA ILE A 347 1.03 26.31 -19.54
C ILE A 347 1.60 24.97 -19.01
N GLU A 348 2.92 24.81 -19.02
CA GLU A 348 3.55 23.59 -18.53
C GLU A 348 3.49 23.49 -16.99
N LEU A 349 3.53 24.64 -16.27
CA LEU A 349 3.26 24.68 -14.82
C LEU A 349 1.86 24.13 -14.50
N ALA A 350 0.85 24.54 -15.27
CA ALA A 350 -0.53 24.07 -15.09
C ALA A 350 -0.68 22.59 -15.43
N LYS A 351 -0.10 22.14 -16.54
CA LYS A 351 -0.15 20.74 -16.97
C LYS A 351 0.55 19.80 -15.97
N LEU A 352 1.75 20.14 -15.51
CA LEU A 352 2.48 19.33 -14.55
C LEU A 352 1.79 19.30 -13.18
N ALA A 353 1.23 20.46 -12.72
CA ALA A 353 0.41 20.48 -11.51
C ALA A 353 -0.78 19.52 -11.59
N SER A 354 -1.48 19.53 -12.73
CA SER A 354 -2.62 18.61 -12.99
C SER A 354 -2.17 17.16 -13.09
N ALA A 355 -1.07 16.86 -13.81
CA ALA A 355 -0.57 15.50 -13.98
C ALA A 355 -0.23 14.83 -12.63
N PHE A 356 0.50 15.52 -11.78
CA PHE A 356 0.82 15.01 -10.44
C PHE A 356 -0.44 14.86 -9.58
N GLN A 357 -1.39 15.75 -9.72
CA GLN A 357 -2.65 15.67 -8.97
C GLN A 357 -3.52 14.49 -9.42
N LEU A 358 -3.59 14.20 -10.73
CA LEU A 358 -4.28 13.03 -11.28
C LEU A 358 -3.70 11.73 -10.76
N LEU A 359 -2.36 11.61 -10.72
CA LEU A 359 -1.69 10.45 -10.12
C LEU A 359 -2.02 10.29 -8.64
N VAL A 360 -1.93 11.37 -7.86
CA VAL A 360 -2.24 11.34 -6.43
C VAL A 360 -3.70 10.96 -6.19
N PHE A 361 -4.65 11.44 -7.02
CA PHE A 361 -6.06 11.12 -6.87
C PHE A 361 -6.36 9.67 -7.25
N SER A 362 -5.63 9.10 -8.21
CA SER A 362 -5.67 7.65 -8.49
C SER A 362 -5.21 6.85 -7.27
N LEU A 363 -4.12 7.27 -6.61
CA LEU A 363 -3.62 6.62 -5.40
C LEU A 363 -4.57 6.77 -4.20
N ILE A 364 -5.30 7.88 -4.08
CA ILE A 364 -6.34 8.07 -3.04
C ILE A 364 -7.49 7.07 -3.22
N ASN A 365 -7.96 6.89 -4.46
CA ASN A 365 -9.01 5.92 -4.76
C ASN A 365 -8.53 4.48 -4.49
N LEU A 366 -7.30 4.16 -4.86
CA LEU A 366 -6.69 2.86 -4.59
C LEU A 366 -6.48 2.63 -3.08
N ALA A 367 -6.11 3.67 -2.34
CA ALA A 367 -5.96 3.61 -0.88
C ALA A 367 -7.27 3.25 -0.18
N LEU A 368 -8.40 3.83 -0.62
CA LEU A 368 -9.71 3.46 -0.06
C LEU A 368 -10.06 2.01 -0.35
N ILE A 369 -9.79 1.51 -1.56
CA ILE A 369 -9.98 0.09 -1.90
C ILE A 369 -9.15 -0.77 -0.94
N ALA A 370 -7.86 -0.42 -0.73
CA ALA A 370 -6.99 -1.16 0.18
C ALA A 370 -7.53 -1.20 1.62
N PHE A 371 -8.01 -0.07 2.16
CA PHE A 371 -8.60 -0.03 3.51
C PHE A 371 -9.87 -0.89 3.63
N ARG A 372 -10.76 -0.83 2.66
CA ARG A 372 -12.01 -1.61 2.72
C ARG A 372 -11.78 -3.12 2.57
N GLU A 373 -10.83 -3.51 1.70
CA GLU A 373 -10.47 -4.92 1.49
C GLU A 373 -9.63 -5.50 2.65
N ALA A 374 -8.99 -4.64 3.44
CA ALA A 374 -8.19 -5.08 4.59
C ALA A 374 -9.02 -5.48 5.82
N HIS A 375 -10.30 -5.11 5.88
CA HIS A 375 -11.22 -5.42 6.99
C HIS A 375 -10.62 -5.15 8.38
N LEU A 376 -9.92 -4.00 8.52
CA LEU A 376 -9.23 -3.63 9.75
C LEU A 376 -10.24 -3.19 10.84
N ASP A 377 -10.14 -3.74 12.04
CA ASP A 377 -11.07 -3.46 13.16
C ASP A 377 -11.09 -1.98 13.56
N TRP A 378 -9.97 -1.27 13.42
CA TRP A 378 -9.87 0.16 13.72
C TRP A 378 -10.37 1.09 12.60
N TYR A 379 -10.62 0.56 11.38
CA TYR A 379 -11.11 1.36 10.25
C TYR A 379 -12.64 1.41 10.24
N GLU A 380 -13.19 2.30 11.05
CA GLU A 380 -14.64 2.51 11.17
C GLU A 380 -15.08 3.88 10.62
N PRO A 381 -15.19 4.05 9.29
CA PRO A 381 -15.60 5.32 8.71
C PRO A 381 -17.08 5.60 8.99
N LYS A 382 -17.39 6.79 9.51
CA LYS A 382 -18.77 7.26 9.74
C LYS A 382 -19.46 7.71 8.44
N PHE A 383 -18.70 8.13 7.45
CA PHE A 383 -19.15 8.36 6.09
C PHE A 383 -18.57 7.30 5.17
N LYS A 384 -19.41 6.60 4.40
CA LYS A 384 -18.99 5.61 3.41
C LYS A 384 -19.25 6.13 2.00
N SER A 385 -18.24 6.09 1.13
CA SER A 385 -18.35 6.45 -0.28
C SER A 385 -19.41 5.59 -0.98
N PRO A 386 -20.38 6.19 -1.69
CA PRO A 386 -21.43 5.46 -2.39
C PRO A 386 -20.87 4.70 -3.60
N PHE A 387 -21.61 3.68 -4.03
CA PHE A 387 -21.32 2.86 -5.22
C PHE A 387 -19.92 2.24 -5.23
N TYR A 388 -19.38 1.90 -4.07
CA TYR A 388 -18.13 1.17 -3.97
C TYR A 388 -18.20 -0.22 -4.62
N PRO A 389 -17.18 -0.71 -5.37
CA PRO A 389 -15.93 -0.05 -5.74
C PRO A 389 -16.01 0.73 -7.06
N ALA A 390 -17.16 0.78 -7.73
CA ALA A 390 -17.32 1.35 -9.07
C ALA A 390 -16.86 2.82 -9.13
N THR A 391 -17.21 3.63 -8.10
CA THR A 391 -16.78 5.03 -8.01
C THR A 391 -15.27 5.17 -8.01
N GLN A 392 -14.54 4.36 -7.23
CA GLN A 392 -13.09 4.41 -7.13
C GLN A 392 -12.42 3.95 -8.42
N VAL A 393 -12.92 2.86 -9.01
CA VAL A 393 -12.41 2.34 -10.30
C VAL A 393 -12.61 3.39 -11.41
N PHE A 394 -13.80 4.01 -11.48
CA PHE A 394 -14.04 5.12 -12.42
C PHE A 394 -13.04 6.25 -12.21
N GLY A 395 -12.81 6.68 -10.96
CA GLY A 395 -11.85 7.75 -10.65
C GLY A 395 -10.41 7.41 -11.07
N ILE A 396 -9.97 6.16 -10.90
CA ILE A 396 -8.65 5.70 -11.33
C ILE A 396 -8.56 5.71 -12.86
N VAL A 397 -9.51 5.07 -13.54
CA VAL A 397 -9.51 4.95 -15.01
C VAL A 397 -9.60 6.33 -15.67
N ALA A 398 -10.52 7.19 -15.21
CA ALA A 398 -10.68 8.54 -15.75
C ALA A 398 -9.42 9.38 -15.55
N ALA A 399 -8.79 9.33 -14.36
CA ALA A 399 -7.57 10.09 -14.09
C ALA A 399 -6.40 9.61 -14.97
N LEU A 400 -6.21 8.30 -15.15
CA LEU A 400 -5.18 7.74 -16.03
C LEU A 400 -5.45 8.08 -17.50
N LEU A 401 -6.71 8.01 -17.95
CA LEU A 401 -7.09 8.42 -19.29
C LEU A 401 -6.76 9.90 -19.53
N LEU A 402 -7.14 10.79 -18.62
CA LEU A 402 -6.84 12.22 -18.73
C LEU A 402 -5.34 12.49 -18.75
N LEU A 403 -4.54 11.76 -17.98
CA LEU A 403 -3.09 11.90 -17.96
C LEU A 403 -2.48 11.64 -19.35
N THR A 404 -2.99 10.65 -20.10
CA THR A 404 -2.51 10.36 -21.48
C THR A 404 -2.86 11.46 -22.48
N GLN A 405 -3.86 12.31 -22.20
CA GLN A 405 -4.29 13.40 -23.07
C GLN A 405 -3.53 14.73 -22.86
N MET A 406 -2.63 14.80 -21.86
CA MET A 406 -1.90 16.04 -21.51
C MET A 406 -0.68 16.32 -22.41
N GLY A 407 -0.31 15.36 -23.26
CA GLY A 407 0.88 15.45 -24.10
C GLY A 407 2.11 14.76 -23.48
N THR A 408 3.22 14.78 -24.22
CA THR A 408 4.42 14.00 -23.87
C THR A 408 5.17 14.55 -22.65
N VAL A 409 5.28 15.88 -22.52
CA VAL A 409 6.04 16.51 -21.42
C VAL A 409 5.45 16.20 -20.04
N PRO A 410 4.14 16.39 -19.78
CA PRO A 410 3.54 16.03 -18.49
C PRO A 410 3.56 14.51 -18.23
N LEU A 411 3.41 13.68 -19.25
CA LEU A 411 3.46 12.24 -19.11
C LEU A 411 4.87 11.75 -18.71
N ILE A 412 5.90 12.24 -19.40
CA ILE A 412 7.31 11.96 -19.05
C ILE A 412 7.61 12.49 -17.65
N GLY A 413 7.17 13.72 -17.32
CA GLY A 413 7.31 14.30 -16.00
C GLY A 413 6.69 13.43 -14.91
N ALA A 414 5.49 12.90 -15.15
CA ALA A 414 4.80 11.99 -14.23
C ALA A 414 5.55 10.66 -14.05
N VAL A 415 6.07 10.07 -15.12
CA VAL A 415 6.87 8.82 -15.05
C VAL A 415 8.19 9.06 -14.32
N LEU A 416 8.95 10.09 -14.70
CA LEU A 416 10.22 10.46 -14.04
C LEU A 416 10.02 10.71 -12.54
N PHE A 417 8.92 11.33 -12.20
CA PHE A 417 8.53 11.61 -10.84
C PHE A 417 8.30 10.32 -10.03
N VAL A 418 7.52 9.35 -10.55
CA VAL A 418 7.31 8.04 -9.90
C VAL A 418 8.64 7.32 -9.75
N VAL A 419 9.47 7.30 -10.79
CA VAL A 419 10.81 6.68 -10.77
C VAL A 419 11.69 7.34 -9.71
N ALA A 420 11.72 8.68 -9.65
CA ALA A 420 12.46 9.41 -8.63
C ALA A 420 12.00 9.07 -7.20
N GLY A 421 10.69 8.98 -6.97
CA GLY A 421 10.11 8.56 -5.70
C GLY A 421 10.52 7.14 -5.30
N VAL A 422 10.52 6.20 -6.24
CA VAL A 422 10.97 4.82 -6.04
C VAL A 422 12.46 4.76 -5.73
N ILE A 423 13.29 5.48 -6.48
CA ILE A 423 14.75 5.55 -6.25
C ILE A 423 15.02 6.15 -4.86
N TRP A 424 14.35 7.26 -4.53
CA TRP A 424 14.47 7.89 -3.21
C TRP A 424 14.11 6.93 -2.08
N TYR A 425 12.98 6.24 -2.19
CA TYR A 425 12.58 5.25 -1.19
C TYR A 425 13.61 4.13 -1.04
N ARG A 426 14.12 3.57 -2.15
CA ARG A 426 15.11 2.49 -2.11
C ARG A 426 16.43 2.91 -1.49
N THR A 427 16.89 4.13 -1.78
CA THR A 427 18.19 4.64 -1.30
C THR A 427 18.12 5.19 0.12
N PHE A 428 17.01 5.81 0.50
CA PHE A 428 16.86 6.49 1.78
C PHE A 428 15.81 5.87 2.72
N GLY A 429 14.60 5.57 2.22
CA GLY A 429 13.44 5.20 3.04
C GLY A 429 13.44 3.74 3.50
N ARG A 430 13.87 2.80 2.66
CA ARG A 430 13.70 1.36 2.86
C ARG A 430 14.25 0.82 4.19
N SER A 431 15.37 1.34 4.66
CA SER A 431 16.02 0.90 5.90
C SER A 431 15.52 1.60 7.17
N ARG A 432 14.65 2.63 7.02
CA ARG A 432 14.26 3.52 8.12
C ARG A 432 12.76 3.59 8.36
N ALA A 433 11.95 3.26 7.36
CA ALA A 433 10.50 3.35 7.43
C ALA A 433 9.88 2.16 8.15
N VAL A 434 8.79 2.40 8.88
CA VAL A 434 7.92 1.35 9.43
C VAL A 434 7.11 0.76 8.28
N LYS A 435 7.17 -0.57 8.12
CA LYS A 435 6.61 -1.29 6.96
C LYS A 435 5.20 -1.83 7.20
N GLU A 436 4.35 -1.11 7.87
CA GLU A 436 2.95 -1.51 8.09
C GLU A 436 2.03 -0.85 7.06
N SER A 437 1.08 -1.61 6.51
CA SER A 437 0.06 -1.06 5.63
C SER A 437 -1.18 -1.96 5.55
N ALA A 438 -2.34 -1.34 5.36
CA ALA A 438 -3.62 -2.03 5.19
C ALA A 438 -3.61 -3.03 4.03
N ALA A 439 -2.97 -2.70 2.91
CA ALA A 439 -2.84 -3.61 1.77
C ALA A 439 -2.02 -4.87 2.11
N ARG A 440 -0.99 -4.73 2.94
CA ARG A 440 -0.21 -5.87 3.43
C ARG A 440 -1.02 -6.76 4.35
N ASP A 441 -1.80 -6.14 5.24
CA ASP A 441 -2.68 -6.87 6.15
C ASP A 441 -3.80 -7.58 5.39
N ALA A 442 -4.39 -6.93 4.38
CA ALA A 442 -5.39 -7.56 3.49
C ALA A 442 -4.84 -8.77 2.74
N LEU A 443 -3.61 -8.68 2.21
CA LEU A 443 -2.96 -9.81 1.53
C LEU A 443 -2.68 -10.95 2.51
N ARG A 444 -2.19 -10.64 3.72
CA ARG A 444 -1.98 -11.64 4.77
C ARG A 444 -3.28 -12.34 5.16
N LEU A 445 -4.35 -11.59 5.41
CA LEU A 445 -5.64 -12.17 5.77
C LEU A 445 -6.18 -13.11 4.69
N ARG A 446 -6.05 -12.75 3.41
CA ARG A 446 -6.44 -13.65 2.30
C ARG A 446 -5.56 -14.90 2.23
N GLU A 447 -4.26 -14.73 2.43
CA GLU A 447 -3.31 -15.84 2.46
C GLU A 447 -3.60 -16.76 3.65
N ASP A 448 -3.82 -16.19 4.84
CA ASP A 448 -4.18 -16.94 6.05
C ASP A 448 -5.50 -17.70 5.88
N GLN A 449 -6.55 -17.08 5.33
CA GLN A 449 -7.82 -17.74 5.02
C GLN A 449 -7.66 -18.89 4.03
N ARG A 450 -6.85 -18.68 2.97
CA ARG A 450 -6.53 -19.74 1.99
C ARG A 450 -5.79 -20.89 2.66
N LEU A 451 -4.80 -20.58 3.51
CA LEU A 451 -4.05 -21.60 4.25
C LEU A 451 -4.94 -22.39 5.20
N VAL A 452 -5.83 -21.73 5.94
CA VAL A 452 -6.80 -22.38 6.84
C VAL A 452 -7.74 -23.30 6.04
N GLN A 453 -8.30 -22.85 4.93
CA GLN A 453 -9.19 -23.67 4.09
C GLN A 453 -8.45 -24.88 3.50
N THR A 454 -7.23 -24.67 3.01
CA THR A 454 -6.42 -25.76 2.46
C THR A 454 -6.03 -26.75 3.54
N THR A 455 -5.69 -26.27 4.74
CA THR A 455 -5.38 -27.12 5.92
C THR A 455 -6.61 -27.93 6.35
N ALA A 456 -7.77 -27.29 6.43
CA ALA A 456 -9.02 -27.97 6.78
C ALA A 456 -9.36 -29.10 5.79
N ALA A 457 -9.18 -28.83 4.49
CA ALA A 457 -9.37 -29.86 3.45
C ALA A 457 -8.35 -31.00 3.59
N ALA A 458 -7.09 -30.70 3.87
CA ALA A 458 -6.05 -31.71 4.05
C ALA A 458 -6.30 -32.58 5.30
N VAL A 459 -6.65 -31.98 6.43
CA VAL A 459 -6.99 -32.70 7.69
C VAL A 459 -8.25 -33.56 7.51
N ALA A 460 -9.24 -33.09 6.73
CA ALA A 460 -10.48 -33.84 6.47
C ALA A 460 -10.27 -35.06 5.55
N THR A 461 -9.39 -34.96 4.55
CA THR A 461 -9.06 -36.06 3.65
C THR A 461 -8.26 -37.17 4.33
N GLY A 462 -7.49 -36.85 5.33
CA GLY A 462 -6.80 -37.76 6.26
C GLY A 462 -5.82 -38.75 5.64
N GLY A 463 -4.52 -38.48 5.72
CA GLY A 463 -3.44 -39.42 5.39
C GLY A 463 -3.13 -39.59 3.89
N ARG A 464 -2.18 -40.47 3.59
CA ARG A 464 -1.59 -40.65 2.26
C ARG A 464 -1.89 -42.06 1.74
N GLN A 465 -2.28 -42.16 0.46
CA GLN A 465 -2.61 -43.48 -0.17
C GLN A 465 -1.36 -44.28 -0.50
N LEU A 466 -0.32 -43.64 -1.01
CA LEU A 466 0.96 -44.28 -1.33
C LEU A 466 2.13 -43.57 -0.67
N VAL A 467 2.74 -44.21 0.31
CA VAL A 467 3.91 -43.71 1.03
C VAL A 467 5.16 -44.45 0.58
N LEU A 468 6.15 -43.73 0.08
CA LEU A 468 7.45 -44.27 -0.29
C LEU A 468 8.48 -44.01 0.84
N VAL A 469 9.03 -45.11 1.37
CA VAL A 469 10.04 -45.07 2.45
C VAL A 469 11.41 -45.42 1.89
N LEU A 470 12.36 -44.51 2.00
CA LEU A 470 13.74 -44.73 1.60
C LEU A 470 14.58 -45.18 2.80
N VAL A 471 15.03 -46.44 2.76
CA VAL A 471 15.91 -46.99 3.79
C VAL A 471 17.36 -46.99 3.28
N ARG A 472 18.23 -46.34 4.03
CA ARG A 472 19.67 -46.29 3.80
C ARG A 472 20.41 -47.13 4.83
N ARG A 473 21.74 -47.33 4.66
CA ARG A 473 22.57 -48.05 5.62
C ARG A 473 22.24 -47.69 7.05
N PRO A 474 21.73 -48.61 7.85
CA PRO A 474 21.37 -48.29 9.21
C PRO A 474 22.60 -48.18 10.08
N THR A 475 22.69 -47.10 10.80
CA THR A 475 23.65 -46.99 11.91
C THR A 475 23.18 -47.77 13.15
N ARG A 476 21.85 -47.97 13.31
CA ARG A 476 21.24 -48.77 14.40
C ARG A 476 19.86 -49.32 13.96
N PRO A 477 19.50 -50.59 14.30
CA PRO A 477 18.20 -51.18 13.97
C PRO A 477 16.99 -50.40 14.47
N SER A 478 17.05 -49.85 15.68
CA SER A 478 15.96 -49.08 16.29
C SER A 478 15.47 -47.88 15.45
N ARG A 479 16.34 -47.29 14.66
CA ARG A 479 16.01 -46.12 13.81
C ARG A 479 15.18 -46.46 12.59
N GLN A 480 15.36 -47.62 12.04
CA GLN A 480 14.62 -48.09 10.88
C GLN A 480 13.16 -48.38 11.26
N HIS A 481 12.94 -48.90 12.43
CA HIS A 481 11.60 -49.11 12.99
C HIS A 481 10.86 -47.77 13.15
N THR A 482 11.56 -46.72 13.54
CA THR A 482 10.94 -45.37 13.67
C THR A 482 10.45 -44.81 12.34
N LEU A 483 11.23 -44.94 11.25
CA LEU A 483 10.81 -44.48 9.90
C LEU A 483 9.57 -45.25 9.43
N PHE A 484 9.59 -46.56 9.59
CA PHE A 484 8.46 -47.41 9.16
C PHE A 484 7.20 -47.17 10.01
N ARG A 485 7.36 -46.99 11.33
CA ARG A 485 6.25 -46.64 12.21
C ARG A 485 5.67 -45.27 11.83
N LEU A 486 6.51 -44.28 11.50
CA LEU A 486 6.04 -43.01 10.98
C LEU A 486 5.25 -43.17 9.67
N ALA A 487 5.74 -44.01 8.74
CA ALA A 487 5.04 -44.27 7.51
C ALA A 487 3.67 -44.94 7.75
N LEU A 488 3.60 -45.88 8.72
CA LEU A 488 2.32 -46.51 9.12
C LEU A 488 1.32 -45.49 9.70
N ARG A 489 1.80 -44.47 10.42
CA ARG A 489 0.94 -43.43 10.99
C ARG A 489 0.45 -42.43 9.95
N LEU A 490 1.19 -42.26 8.86
CA LEU A 490 0.86 -41.30 7.78
C LEU A 490 0.11 -41.94 6.62
N ALA A 491 0.09 -43.27 6.52
CA ALA A 491 -0.67 -43.98 5.49
C ALA A 491 -2.15 -44.06 5.87
N VAL A 492 -3.02 -43.89 4.87
CA VAL A 492 -4.49 -44.03 5.06
C VAL A 492 -4.87 -45.47 5.27
N ALA A 493 -5.57 -45.76 6.35
CA ALA A 493 -6.16 -47.08 6.60
C ALA A 493 -7.70 -46.99 6.52
N PRO A 494 -8.39 -48.00 5.91
CA PRO A 494 -7.86 -49.15 5.15
C PRO A 494 -7.58 -48.80 3.68
N GLY A 495 -6.65 -49.51 3.07
CA GLY A 495 -6.34 -49.40 1.63
C GLY A 495 -5.08 -48.64 1.27
N GLY A 496 -4.39 -48.03 2.24
CA GLY A 496 -3.11 -47.42 2.02
C GLY A 496 -2.00 -48.38 1.65
N ARG A 497 -1.02 -47.91 0.90
CA ARG A 497 0.14 -48.71 0.46
C ARG A 497 1.42 -48.05 0.96
N ILE A 498 2.34 -48.86 1.47
CA ILE A 498 3.69 -48.45 1.83
C ILE A 498 4.67 -49.21 0.95
N HIS A 499 5.46 -48.46 0.19
CA HIS A 499 6.54 -49.04 -0.60
C HIS A 499 7.88 -48.73 0.05
N VAL A 500 8.68 -49.73 0.35
CA VAL A 500 9.98 -49.62 0.99
C VAL A 500 11.09 -49.88 -0.01
N ILE A 501 11.89 -48.89 -0.32
CA ILE A 501 13.09 -49.06 -1.14
C ILE A 501 14.31 -49.16 -0.22
N ASN A 502 15.03 -50.29 -0.36
CA ASN A 502 16.24 -50.54 0.40
C ASN A 502 17.48 -50.59 -0.52
N PHE A 503 18.47 -49.74 -0.25
CA PHE A 503 19.74 -49.64 -1.01
C PHE A 503 20.89 -50.42 -0.37
N ASP A 504 20.66 -51.21 0.69
CA ASP A 504 21.72 -51.96 1.35
C ASP A 504 21.58 -53.47 1.14
N ALA A 505 22.38 -54.00 0.19
CA ALA A 505 22.37 -55.44 -0.13
C ALA A 505 23.05 -56.31 0.96
N ARG A 506 23.73 -55.75 1.94
CA ARG A 506 24.56 -56.53 2.91
C ARG A 506 23.87 -56.81 4.24
N THR A 507 22.74 -56.20 4.54
CA THR A 507 22.01 -56.45 5.77
C THR A 507 20.98 -57.58 5.59
N ARG A 508 21.22 -58.71 6.23
CA ARG A 508 20.27 -59.86 6.30
C ARG A 508 18.99 -59.56 7.09
N ARG A 509 18.86 -58.41 7.75
CA ARG A 509 17.62 -58.00 8.42
C ARG A 509 16.86 -57.05 7.51
N MET A 510 15.84 -57.57 6.86
CA MET A 510 14.92 -56.79 6.03
C MET A 510 14.04 -55.93 6.92
N ILE A 511 13.87 -54.66 6.52
CA ILE A 511 12.80 -53.81 7.03
C ILE A 511 11.74 -53.76 5.91
N PRO A 512 10.47 -53.84 6.24
CA PRO A 512 9.86 -54.05 7.57
C PRO A 512 10.09 -55.48 8.13
N THR A 513 10.13 -55.58 9.46
CA THR A 513 10.16 -56.87 10.17
C THR A 513 8.83 -57.58 10.04
N ASP A 514 8.78 -58.90 10.42
CA ASP A 514 7.52 -59.66 10.42
C ASP A 514 6.49 -59.04 11.38
N GLU A 515 6.92 -58.44 12.49
CA GLU A 515 6.07 -57.68 13.42
C GLU A 515 5.50 -56.42 12.77
N ASP A 516 6.34 -55.67 12.05
CA ASP A 516 5.92 -54.47 11.33
C ASP A 516 4.90 -54.81 10.21
N ARG A 517 5.11 -55.90 9.52
CA ARG A 517 4.18 -56.40 8.50
C ARG A 517 2.85 -56.91 9.09
N ALA A 518 2.92 -57.54 10.27
CA ALA A 518 1.72 -57.97 10.99
C ALA A 518 0.91 -56.74 11.45
N ARG A 519 1.57 -55.71 11.98
CA ARG A 519 0.93 -54.45 12.40
C ARG A 519 0.30 -53.71 11.20
N ALA A 520 0.99 -53.64 10.05
CA ALA A 520 0.45 -53.05 8.84
C ALA A 520 -0.80 -53.79 8.33
N ARG A 521 -0.75 -55.13 8.34
CA ARG A 521 -1.92 -55.98 7.99
C ARG A 521 -3.10 -55.76 8.92
N GLY A 522 -2.84 -55.60 10.24
CA GLY A 522 -3.89 -55.27 11.21
C GLY A 522 -4.58 -53.95 10.95
N LEU A 523 -3.89 -53.01 10.29
CA LEU A 523 -4.40 -51.70 9.90
C LEU A 523 -4.98 -51.71 8.47
N GLY A 524 -4.92 -52.83 7.74
CA GLY A 524 -5.38 -52.91 6.35
C GLY A 524 -4.44 -52.23 5.33
N ILE A 525 -3.17 -51.97 5.72
CA ILE A 525 -2.15 -51.32 4.88
C ILE A 525 -1.31 -52.39 4.16
N GLN A 526 -1.16 -52.24 2.83
CA GLN A 526 -0.31 -53.12 2.02
C GLN A 526 1.14 -52.65 2.05
N VAL A 527 2.08 -53.57 2.29
CA VAL A 527 3.50 -53.25 2.34
C VAL A 527 4.25 -54.04 1.28
N THR A 528 4.91 -53.33 0.38
CA THR A 528 5.82 -53.87 -0.63
C THR A 528 7.25 -53.46 -0.34
N THR A 529 8.21 -54.30 -0.68
CA THR A 529 9.63 -54.03 -0.44
C THR A 529 10.44 -54.36 -1.67
N GLU A 530 11.23 -53.43 -2.13
CA GLU A 530 12.17 -53.62 -3.23
C GLU A 530 13.61 -53.36 -2.77
N GLN A 531 14.54 -54.16 -3.30
CA GLN A 531 15.94 -54.02 -2.98
C GLN A 531 16.73 -53.67 -4.23
N TYR A 532 17.51 -52.56 -4.13
CA TYR A 532 18.30 -52.06 -5.25
C TYR A 532 19.77 -51.94 -4.88
N THR A 533 20.62 -52.24 -5.87
CA THR A 533 22.09 -52.23 -5.73
C THR A 533 22.75 -51.14 -6.57
N ASP A 534 21.98 -50.29 -7.20
CA ASP A 534 22.42 -49.35 -8.25
C ASP A 534 23.11 -48.09 -7.73
N GLU A 535 24.00 -47.55 -8.58
CA GLU A 535 24.75 -46.27 -8.29
C GLU A 535 23.90 -45.03 -8.49
N ASP A 536 22.87 -45.01 -9.38
CA ASP A 536 21.98 -43.87 -9.62
C ASP A 536 20.71 -43.86 -8.76
N ARG A 537 20.87 -43.65 -7.47
CA ARG A 537 19.77 -43.62 -6.49
C ARG A 537 18.76 -42.49 -6.71
N ARG A 538 19.19 -41.38 -7.30
CA ARG A 538 18.34 -40.19 -7.50
C ARG A 538 17.37 -40.42 -8.64
N GLY A 539 17.89 -40.80 -9.79
CA GLY A 539 17.07 -41.06 -10.97
C GLY A 539 16.04 -42.14 -10.74
N MET A 540 16.43 -43.19 -10.00
CA MET A 540 15.55 -44.29 -9.67
C MET A 540 14.38 -43.90 -8.75
N VAL A 541 14.66 -43.20 -7.64
CA VAL A 541 13.61 -42.69 -6.73
C VAL A 541 12.69 -41.72 -7.45
N HIS A 542 13.26 -40.82 -8.24
CA HIS A 542 12.46 -39.86 -9.02
C HIS A 542 11.54 -40.56 -10.03
N SER A 543 12.08 -41.48 -10.81
CA SER A 543 11.29 -42.26 -11.80
C SER A 543 10.22 -43.14 -11.15
N PHE A 544 10.49 -43.69 -9.96
CA PHE A 544 9.52 -44.42 -9.19
C PHE A 544 8.36 -43.54 -8.73
N VAL A 545 8.68 -42.34 -8.17
CA VAL A 545 7.67 -41.39 -7.72
C VAL A 545 6.76 -40.94 -8.86
N GLU A 546 7.30 -40.65 -10.04
CA GLU A 546 6.50 -40.26 -11.20
C GLU A 546 5.65 -41.39 -11.78
N ARG A 547 6.20 -42.64 -11.83
CA ARG A 547 5.50 -43.77 -12.41
C ARG A 547 4.35 -44.26 -11.54
N GLU A 548 4.55 -44.36 -10.23
CA GLU A 548 3.59 -44.94 -9.29
C GLU A 548 2.63 -43.93 -8.68
N GLY A 549 2.85 -42.63 -8.89
CA GLY A 549 2.04 -41.56 -8.30
C GLY A 549 2.14 -41.49 -6.77
N VAL A 550 3.34 -41.45 -6.25
CA VAL A 550 3.61 -41.37 -4.79
C VAL A 550 3.08 -40.08 -4.19
N ASP A 551 2.31 -40.18 -3.10
CA ASP A 551 1.78 -39.03 -2.38
C ASP A 551 2.79 -38.44 -1.38
N LEU A 552 3.59 -39.33 -0.74
CA LEU A 552 4.53 -38.93 0.31
C LEU A 552 5.83 -39.71 0.22
N PHE A 553 6.94 -39.00 0.20
CA PHE A 553 8.29 -39.55 0.30
C PHE A 553 8.85 -39.35 1.71
N ILE A 554 9.36 -40.40 2.33
CA ILE A 554 9.96 -40.37 3.68
C ILE A 554 11.40 -40.90 3.63
N ALA A 555 12.33 -40.11 4.18
CA ALA A 555 13.74 -40.50 4.28
C ALA A 555 14.37 -40.07 5.62
N ASP A 556 15.42 -40.80 6.04
CA ASP A 556 16.21 -40.46 7.24
C ASP A 556 17.32 -39.46 6.92
N LEU A 557 17.52 -38.46 7.77
CA LEU A 557 18.65 -37.52 7.69
C LEU A 557 19.83 -38.03 8.54
N PRO A 558 21.07 -38.05 8.01
CA PRO A 558 22.24 -38.48 8.76
C PRO A 558 22.50 -37.53 9.94
N GLN A 559 22.96 -38.09 11.08
CA GLN A 559 23.28 -37.28 12.29
C GLN A 559 24.51 -36.39 12.14
N GLU A 560 25.48 -36.77 11.32
CA GLU A 560 26.72 -36.01 11.10
C GLU A 560 26.71 -35.35 9.72
N LEU A 561 26.47 -34.06 9.71
CA LEU A 561 26.56 -33.25 8.47
C LEU A 561 27.96 -33.26 7.83
N ARG A 562 29.01 -33.58 8.59
CA ARG A 562 30.38 -33.58 8.11
C ARG A 562 30.86 -34.88 7.45
N ALA A 563 30.27 -36.03 7.80
CA ALA A 563 30.81 -37.34 7.38
C ALA A 563 30.40 -37.79 5.96
N THR A 564 29.40 -37.17 5.33
CA THR A 564 28.84 -37.70 4.06
C THR A 564 28.35 -36.61 3.12
N ARG A 565 29.27 -35.84 2.54
CA ARG A 565 28.98 -34.80 1.51
C ARG A 565 28.11 -35.34 0.35
N HIS A 566 28.31 -36.57 -0.10
CA HIS A 566 27.57 -37.18 -1.20
C HIS A 566 26.11 -37.51 -0.81
N VAL A 567 25.87 -37.96 0.40
CA VAL A 567 24.54 -38.36 0.90
C VAL A 567 23.62 -37.15 1.06
N ASN A 568 24.15 -36.05 1.61
CA ASN A 568 23.40 -34.81 1.75
C ASN A 568 23.05 -34.18 0.38
N ARG A 569 23.92 -34.39 -0.63
CA ARG A 569 23.68 -33.92 -1.99
C ARG A 569 22.53 -34.69 -2.68
N ASP A 570 22.39 -35.99 -2.43
CA ASP A 570 21.31 -36.80 -3.02
C ASP A 570 19.96 -36.47 -2.39
N LEU A 571 19.87 -36.34 -1.07
CA LEU A 571 18.63 -35.97 -0.39
C LEU A 571 18.20 -34.51 -0.72
N ARG A 572 19.16 -33.61 -0.85
CA ARG A 572 18.89 -32.23 -1.29
C ARG A 572 18.33 -32.22 -2.72
N TRP A 573 18.97 -32.98 -3.62
CA TRP A 573 18.49 -33.08 -4.99
C TRP A 573 17.07 -33.66 -5.06
N LEU A 574 16.78 -34.74 -4.30
CA LEU A 574 15.43 -35.30 -4.20
C LEU A 574 14.43 -34.28 -3.68
N ARG A 575 14.76 -33.54 -2.62
CA ARG A 575 13.92 -32.45 -2.09
C ARG A 575 13.56 -31.39 -3.14
N GLU A 576 14.48 -31.10 -4.07
CA GLU A 576 14.30 -30.09 -5.11
C GLU A 576 13.55 -30.58 -6.33
N HIS A 577 13.52 -31.89 -6.59
CA HIS A 577 13.04 -32.46 -7.85
C HIS A 577 11.85 -33.43 -7.72
N LEU A 578 11.53 -33.88 -6.52
CA LEU A 578 10.35 -34.73 -6.34
C LEU A 578 9.05 -33.93 -6.54
N THR A 579 8.07 -34.59 -7.17
CA THR A 579 6.76 -34.01 -7.46
C THR A 579 5.71 -34.31 -6.37
N CYS A 580 6.09 -35.08 -5.33
CA CYS A 580 5.26 -35.40 -4.16
C CYS A 580 5.75 -34.68 -2.90
N ASP A 581 4.91 -34.66 -1.87
CA ASP A 581 5.33 -34.20 -0.54
C ASP A 581 6.48 -35.05 -0.03
N SER A 582 7.41 -34.43 0.68
CA SER A 582 8.56 -35.14 1.21
C SER A 582 8.85 -34.77 2.67
N VAL A 583 9.17 -35.80 3.45
CA VAL A 583 9.49 -35.70 4.87
C VAL A 583 10.86 -36.28 5.15
N PHE A 584 11.70 -35.51 5.79
CA PHE A 584 13.02 -35.93 6.21
C PHE A 584 13.06 -36.01 7.73
N LEU A 585 13.20 -37.25 8.27
CA LEU A 585 13.26 -37.49 9.69
C LEU A 585 14.69 -37.34 10.19
N ARG A 586 14.90 -36.44 11.14
CA ARG A 586 16.08 -36.43 11.98
C ARG A 586 15.80 -37.18 13.26
N ASN A 587 16.37 -38.38 13.39
CA ASN A 587 16.00 -39.33 14.42
C ASN A 587 16.85 -39.19 15.68
N ARG A 588 16.17 -38.89 16.81
CA ARG A 588 16.56 -39.26 18.17
C ARG A 588 15.49 -40.24 18.63
N GLU A 589 15.87 -41.33 19.30
CA GLU A 589 14.94 -42.37 19.68
C GLU A 589 13.79 -41.83 20.56
N VAL A 590 12.54 -42.14 20.17
CA VAL A 590 11.35 -41.78 20.93
C VAL A 590 10.46 -43.00 21.06
N ASP A 591 10.15 -43.34 22.30
CA ASP A 591 9.27 -44.46 22.60
C ASP A 591 7.78 -44.07 22.58
N GLN A 592 7.46 -42.86 23.03
CA GLN A 592 6.10 -42.35 23.18
C GLN A 592 6.02 -40.88 22.71
N ILE A 593 4.93 -40.50 22.04
CA ILE A 593 4.66 -39.13 21.60
C ILE A 593 3.42 -38.63 22.34
N ASP A 594 3.63 -37.73 23.31
CA ASP A 594 2.54 -37.11 24.08
C ASP A 594 2.26 -35.68 23.62
N GLN A 595 3.28 -34.99 23.06
CA GLN A 595 3.15 -33.65 22.55
C GLN A 595 3.98 -33.42 21.28
N ILE A 596 3.35 -32.84 20.26
CA ILE A 596 3.98 -32.49 18.99
C ILE A 596 4.03 -30.98 18.86
N ALA A 597 5.22 -30.41 18.61
CA ALA A 597 5.38 -28.99 18.36
C ALA A 597 5.49 -28.71 16.85
N VAL A 598 4.58 -27.90 16.28
CA VAL A 598 4.62 -27.43 14.90
C VAL A 598 5.24 -26.04 14.91
N LEU A 599 6.48 -25.93 14.38
CA LEU A 599 7.25 -24.70 14.41
C LEU A 599 7.10 -23.88 13.13
N GLY A 600 7.09 -22.53 13.29
CA GLY A 600 7.03 -21.60 12.18
C GLY A 600 5.70 -21.68 11.43
N THR A 601 4.58 -21.54 12.15
CA THR A 601 3.23 -21.43 11.57
C THR A 601 3.04 -20.09 10.86
N GLY A 602 2.02 -19.97 10.02
CA GLY A 602 1.77 -18.78 9.18
C GLY A 602 2.53 -18.84 7.84
N GLY A 603 2.90 -20.04 7.38
CA GLY A 603 3.63 -20.22 6.14
C GLY A 603 3.01 -21.24 5.20
N PRO A 604 3.47 -21.25 3.95
CA PRO A 604 2.87 -22.08 2.88
C PRO A 604 2.97 -23.58 3.12
N TYR A 605 3.82 -24.03 4.03
CA TYR A 605 3.94 -25.43 4.43
C TYR A 605 2.91 -25.88 5.49
N ASP A 606 2.11 -24.95 6.02
CA ASP A 606 1.17 -25.24 7.10
C ASP A 606 0.15 -26.33 6.76
N PRO A 607 -0.46 -26.37 5.58
CA PRO A 607 -1.42 -27.42 5.27
C PRO A 607 -0.85 -28.84 5.45
N VAL A 608 0.37 -29.06 4.97
CA VAL A 608 1.02 -30.39 5.07
C VAL A 608 1.58 -30.66 6.46
N LYS A 609 2.22 -29.63 7.11
CA LYS A 609 2.74 -29.79 8.47
C LYS A 609 1.65 -30.09 9.48
N ILE A 610 0.54 -29.36 9.40
CA ILE A 610 -0.57 -29.45 10.36
C ILE A 610 -1.38 -30.72 10.12
N GLU A 611 -1.64 -31.08 8.87
CA GLU A 611 -2.28 -32.36 8.52
C GLU A 611 -1.47 -33.54 9.07
N MET A 612 -0.16 -33.56 8.85
CA MET A 612 0.72 -34.61 9.37
C MET A 612 0.74 -34.63 10.89
N ALA A 613 0.82 -33.44 11.52
CA ALA A 613 0.82 -33.32 12.98
C ALA A 613 -0.47 -33.86 13.60
N ASP A 614 -1.64 -33.45 13.05
CA ASP A 614 -2.95 -33.90 13.54
C ASP A 614 -3.11 -35.41 13.35
N HIS A 615 -2.68 -35.95 12.21
CA HIS A 615 -2.77 -37.37 11.91
C HIS A 615 -1.90 -38.21 12.86
N ILE A 616 -0.65 -37.81 13.11
CA ILE A 616 0.24 -38.49 14.07
C ILE A 616 -0.32 -38.35 15.48
N ALA A 617 -0.76 -37.17 15.90
CA ALA A 617 -1.30 -36.92 17.21
C ALA A 617 -2.57 -37.73 17.51
N ARG A 618 -3.44 -37.89 16.52
CA ARG A 618 -4.64 -38.69 16.62
C ARG A 618 -4.31 -40.17 16.91
N HIS A 619 -3.30 -40.73 16.23
CA HIS A 619 -2.85 -42.08 16.43
C HIS A 619 -2.15 -42.34 17.78
N GLU A 620 -1.45 -41.31 18.28
CA GLU A 620 -0.67 -41.43 19.53
C GLU A 620 -1.43 -40.84 20.76
N HIS A 621 -2.64 -40.32 20.58
CA HIS A 621 -3.39 -39.57 21.60
C HIS A 621 -2.63 -38.38 22.15
N ALA A 622 -1.82 -37.74 21.33
CA ALA A 622 -0.96 -36.60 21.66
C ALA A 622 -1.68 -35.26 21.51
N SER A 623 -1.13 -34.22 22.11
CA SER A 623 -1.54 -32.84 21.92
C SER A 623 -0.63 -32.11 20.93
N LEU A 624 -1.17 -31.05 20.28
CA LEU A 624 -0.41 -30.21 19.36
C LEU A 624 -0.08 -28.87 20.00
N ARG A 625 1.13 -28.36 19.75
CA ARG A 625 1.56 -27.00 20.05
C ARG A 625 1.93 -26.25 18.80
N LEU A 626 1.18 -25.19 18.47
CA LEU A 626 1.47 -24.29 17.38
C LEU A 626 2.43 -23.20 17.83
N VAL A 627 3.59 -23.06 17.19
CA VAL A 627 4.64 -22.11 17.63
C VAL A 627 4.97 -21.13 16.53
N HIS A 628 4.85 -19.83 16.85
CA HIS A 628 5.26 -18.72 15.98
C HIS A 628 6.18 -17.75 16.71
N LEU A 629 7.20 -17.24 15.99
CA LEU A 629 8.12 -16.23 16.51
C LEU A 629 7.91 -14.91 15.77
N THR A 630 7.91 -13.82 16.54
CA THR A 630 7.84 -12.46 16.02
C THR A 630 9.13 -11.69 16.32
N PRO A 631 9.50 -10.66 15.51
CA PRO A 631 10.54 -9.72 15.90
C PRO A 631 10.22 -9.04 17.23
N PRO A 632 11.22 -8.62 18.03
CA PRO A 632 11.00 -8.00 19.36
C PRO A 632 10.29 -6.65 19.26
N ASP A 633 10.48 -5.95 18.16
CA ASP A 633 9.86 -4.66 17.83
C ASP A 633 8.53 -4.81 17.09
N ALA A 634 8.01 -6.03 16.97
CA ALA A 634 6.72 -6.29 16.34
C ALA A 634 5.58 -5.62 17.10
N PRO A 635 4.64 -4.96 16.40
CA PRO A 635 3.47 -4.36 17.03
C PRO A 635 2.60 -5.40 17.74
N PRO A 636 1.94 -5.06 18.85
CA PRO A 636 1.02 -5.98 19.54
C PRO A 636 -0.06 -6.57 18.63
N ALA A 637 -0.57 -5.78 17.65
CA ALA A 637 -1.54 -6.21 16.65
C ALA A 637 -1.06 -7.39 15.80
N GLN A 638 0.26 -7.51 15.56
CA GLN A 638 0.82 -8.63 14.80
C GLN A 638 0.74 -9.94 15.59
N ALA A 639 1.05 -9.94 16.89
CA ALA A 639 0.90 -11.10 17.74
C ALA A 639 -0.57 -11.54 17.82
N GLU A 640 -1.50 -10.57 17.97
CA GLU A 640 -2.94 -10.84 18.00
C GLU A 640 -3.46 -11.43 16.69
N SER A 641 -2.97 -10.94 15.56
CA SER A 641 -3.28 -11.51 14.23
C SER A 641 -2.85 -12.97 14.11
N ILE A 642 -1.67 -13.33 14.66
CA ILE A 642 -1.16 -14.70 14.64
C ILE A 642 -1.97 -15.59 15.58
N HIS A 643 -2.33 -15.12 16.78
CA HIS A 643 -3.23 -15.86 17.67
C HIS A 643 -4.57 -16.17 17.00
N ARG A 644 -5.17 -15.19 16.32
CA ARG A 644 -6.41 -15.38 15.55
C ARG A 644 -6.25 -16.42 14.43
N TYR A 645 -5.12 -16.40 13.73
CA TYR A 645 -4.81 -17.42 12.73
C TYR A 645 -4.69 -18.82 13.36
N HIS A 646 -4.02 -18.94 14.52
CA HIS A 646 -3.94 -20.20 15.26
C HIS A 646 -5.30 -20.70 15.76
N GLU A 647 -6.18 -19.81 16.21
CA GLU A 647 -7.56 -20.16 16.59
C GLU A 647 -8.36 -20.72 15.40
N GLN A 648 -8.23 -20.10 14.23
CA GLN A 648 -8.87 -20.58 13.02
C GLN A 648 -8.33 -21.94 12.56
N LEU A 649 -7.01 -22.16 12.66
CA LEU A 649 -6.40 -23.47 12.41
C LEU A 649 -6.84 -24.47 13.44
N GLY A 650 -6.83 -24.12 14.71
CA GLY A 650 -7.25 -24.98 15.82
C GLY A 650 -8.67 -25.49 15.69
N ALA A 651 -9.58 -24.68 15.12
CA ALA A 651 -10.94 -25.11 14.81
C ALA A 651 -11.00 -26.22 13.74
N THR A 652 -9.93 -26.44 12.98
CA THR A 652 -9.84 -27.52 11.96
C THR A 652 -9.20 -28.80 12.51
N LEU A 653 -8.52 -28.71 13.65
CA LEU A 653 -7.82 -29.83 14.28
C LEU A 653 -8.78 -30.81 14.96
N THR A 654 -8.41 -32.06 15.00
CA THR A 654 -9.20 -33.13 15.62
C THR A 654 -8.69 -33.53 17.01
N VAL A 655 -7.56 -32.99 17.43
CA VAL A 655 -6.86 -33.28 18.69
C VAL A 655 -6.72 -32.02 19.56
N PRO A 656 -6.48 -32.16 20.89
CA PRO A 656 -6.20 -31.01 21.75
C PRO A 656 -4.98 -30.21 21.29
N TRP A 657 -5.04 -28.89 21.38
CA TRP A 657 -3.95 -28.03 20.94
C TRP A 657 -3.77 -26.82 21.87
N ASP A 658 -2.56 -26.27 21.87
CA ASP A 658 -2.21 -24.96 22.47
C ASP A 658 -1.36 -24.14 21.49
N ASP A 659 -1.23 -22.84 21.72
CA ASP A 659 -0.38 -21.99 20.88
C ASP A 659 0.64 -21.19 21.69
N ARG A 660 1.76 -20.85 21.05
CA ARG A 660 2.81 -20.01 21.59
C ARG A 660 3.28 -19.01 20.54
N VAL A 661 3.03 -17.74 20.81
CA VAL A 661 3.56 -16.61 20.01
C VAL A 661 4.55 -15.86 20.89
N GLN A 662 5.82 -15.77 20.47
CA GLN A 662 6.87 -15.17 21.29
C GLN A 662 7.76 -14.23 20.48
N PRO A 663 7.99 -12.97 20.95
CA PRO A 663 8.97 -12.07 20.36
C PRO A 663 10.40 -12.50 20.71
N THR A 664 11.32 -12.50 19.72
CA THR A 664 12.72 -12.89 19.93
C THR A 664 13.66 -12.38 18.85
N ASP A 665 14.92 -12.10 19.25
CA ASP A 665 16.08 -11.88 18.37
C ASP A 665 16.88 -13.17 18.17
N HIS A 666 16.71 -14.17 19.07
CA HIS A 666 17.48 -15.41 19.11
C HIS A 666 16.64 -16.60 18.67
N LEU A 667 16.36 -16.67 17.38
CA LEU A 667 15.40 -17.60 16.76
C LEU A 667 15.64 -19.07 17.14
N ILE A 668 16.88 -19.56 16.99
CA ILE A 668 17.22 -20.97 17.23
C ILE A 668 17.08 -21.32 18.73
N GLU A 669 17.61 -20.47 19.59
CA GLU A 669 17.59 -20.70 21.04
C GLU A 669 16.15 -20.68 21.60
N THR A 670 15.35 -19.74 21.13
CA THR A 670 13.94 -19.62 21.54
C THR A 670 13.11 -20.80 21.05
N LEU A 671 13.26 -21.21 19.78
CA LEU A 671 12.55 -22.39 19.25
C LEU A 671 12.96 -23.67 19.98
N THR A 672 14.25 -23.83 20.28
CA THR A 672 14.75 -24.97 21.08
C THR A 672 14.15 -24.93 22.49
N GLY A 673 14.05 -23.74 23.10
CA GLY A 673 13.41 -23.58 24.42
C GLY A 673 11.92 -23.94 24.42
N LEU A 674 11.19 -23.49 23.39
CA LEU A 674 9.75 -23.75 23.24
C LEU A 674 9.43 -25.20 22.85
N SER A 675 10.37 -25.91 22.23
CA SER A 675 10.24 -27.34 21.93
C SER A 675 10.52 -28.25 23.12
N ARG A 676 11.03 -27.71 24.25
CA ARG A 676 11.23 -28.49 25.46
C ARG A 676 9.90 -29.04 25.97
N GLY A 677 9.86 -30.35 26.17
CA GLY A 677 8.64 -31.07 26.55
C GLY A 677 7.87 -31.65 25.38
N ALA A 678 8.17 -31.26 24.13
CA ALA A 678 7.66 -31.95 22.94
C ALA A 678 8.48 -33.22 22.67
N ASN A 679 7.78 -34.29 22.28
CA ASN A 679 8.40 -35.56 21.89
C ASN A 679 8.68 -35.62 20.39
N LEU A 680 8.07 -34.73 19.60
CA LEU A 680 8.24 -34.60 18.16
C LEU A 680 8.13 -33.13 17.75
N VAL A 681 9.00 -32.71 16.84
CA VAL A 681 8.98 -31.35 16.26
C VAL A 681 8.74 -31.46 14.76
N ILE A 682 7.85 -30.65 14.22
CA ILE A 682 7.55 -30.58 12.77
C ILE A 682 7.85 -29.15 12.28
N LEU A 683 8.65 -29.02 11.21
CA LEU A 683 9.02 -27.76 10.61
C LEU A 683 9.03 -27.83 9.07
N GLY A 684 8.76 -26.71 8.42
CA GLY A 684 8.87 -26.58 6.97
C GLY A 684 10.33 -26.41 6.53
N ALA A 685 10.70 -27.07 5.44
CA ALA A 685 12.03 -27.00 4.86
C ALA A 685 11.99 -26.32 3.47
N PRO A 686 12.09 -24.98 3.37
CA PRO A 686 12.09 -24.26 2.10
C PRO A 686 13.33 -24.58 1.28
N THR A 687 13.19 -24.68 -0.05
CA THR A 687 14.32 -24.78 -1.00
C THR A 687 14.79 -23.39 -1.36
N HIS A 688 15.97 -22.96 -0.89
CA HIS A 688 16.61 -21.72 -1.34
C HIS A 688 17.62 -21.98 -2.46
N ARG A 689 17.53 -21.22 -3.56
CA ARG A 689 18.43 -21.28 -4.72
C ARG A 689 19.87 -20.76 -4.46
N PHE A 690 20.17 -20.21 -3.26
CA PHE A 690 21.47 -19.64 -2.93
C PHE A 690 22.28 -20.54 -1.98
N HIS A 691 23.39 -21.04 -2.45
CA HIS A 691 24.21 -22.13 -1.92
C HIS A 691 25.10 -21.80 -0.70
N VAL A 692 24.91 -20.74 0.05
CA VAL A 692 25.94 -20.30 1.03
C VAL A 692 25.52 -20.40 2.51
N VAL A 693 24.23 -20.61 2.82
CA VAL A 693 23.79 -20.72 4.22
C VAL A 693 23.18 -22.10 4.45
N THR A 694 23.69 -22.86 5.41
CA THR A 694 23.01 -24.03 5.98
C THR A 694 21.58 -23.66 6.32
N ASP A 695 20.62 -24.42 5.79
CA ASP A 695 19.20 -24.15 5.92
C ASP A 695 18.84 -23.96 7.41
N LEU A 696 18.11 -22.90 7.72
CA LEU A 696 17.68 -22.60 9.09
C LEU A 696 16.91 -23.78 9.71
N ALA A 697 16.09 -24.46 8.93
CA ALA A 697 15.36 -25.64 9.34
C ALA A 697 16.30 -26.79 9.75
N ASP A 698 17.39 -27.00 9.01
CA ASP A 698 18.41 -28.00 9.36
C ASP A 698 19.10 -27.65 10.69
N LYS A 699 19.41 -26.36 10.93
CA LYS A 699 20.02 -25.91 12.20
C LYS A 699 19.08 -26.05 13.39
N ILE A 700 17.80 -25.76 13.22
CA ILE A 700 16.79 -25.94 14.25
C ILE A 700 16.63 -27.43 14.57
N ALA A 701 16.50 -28.27 13.52
CA ALA A 701 16.44 -29.73 13.71
C ALA A 701 17.69 -30.29 14.39
N GLU A 702 18.85 -29.65 14.27
CA GLU A 702 20.07 -29.98 14.99
C GLU A 702 20.04 -29.62 16.46
N ALA A 703 19.46 -28.48 16.75
CA ALA A 703 19.46 -27.91 18.10
C ALA A 703 18.40 -28.52 19.05
N VAL A 704 17.29 -29.02 18.49
CA VAL A 704 16.22 -29.63 19.32
C VAL A 704 16.63 -31.02 19.86
N ASP A 705 16.19 -31.33 21.07
CA ASP A 705 16.55 -32.57 21.78
C ASP A 705 15.67 -33.78 21.44
N CYS A 706 14.58 -33.59 20.70
CA CYS A 706 13.65 -34.61 20.24
C CYS A 706 13.78 -34.88 18.71
N PRO A 707 13.14 -35.93 18.17
CA PRO A 707 13.02 -36.14 16.74
C PRO A 707 12.39 -34.93 16.03
N ALA A 708 12.91 -34.64 14.81
CA ALA A 708 12.43 -33.53 14.00
C ALA A 708 12.02 -34.01 12.61
N LEU A 709 10.84 -33.62 12.15
CA LEU A 709 10.33 -33.81 10.80
C LEU A 709 10.51 -32.51 10.01
N LEU A 710 11.29 -32.60 8.93
CA LEU A 710 11.47 -31.54 7.96
C LEU A 710 10.52 -31.82 6.79
N VAL A 711 9.48 -31.00 6.65
CA VAL A 711 8.43 -31.18 5.65
C VAL A 711 8.67 -30.27 4.47
N HIS A 712 8.61 -30.82 3.25
CA HIS A 712 8.70 -30.08 2.00
C HIS A 712 7.56 -30.47 1.07
N THR A 713 6.95 -29.50 0.39
CA THR A 713 5.91 -29.72 -0.63
C THR A 713 6.29 -29.01 -1.94
N PRO A 714 6.23 -29.69 -3.09
CA PRO A 714 6.51 -29.12 -4.39
C PRO A 714 5.35 -28.24 -4.93
N THR A 715 4.13 -28.46 -4.42
CA THR A 715 2.87 -27.85 -4.91
C THR A 715 2.68 -26.39 -4.51
N LEU A 716 3.69 -25.75 -3.93
CA LEU A 716 3.66 -24.29 -3.76
C LEU A 716 3.61 -23.62 -5.12
N GLU A 717 2.39 -23.31 -5.60
CA GLU A 717 2.21 -22.40 -6.72
C GLU A 717 3.06 -21.15 -6.47
N LYS A 718 4.02 -20.94 -7.36
CA LYS A 718 4.77 -19.67 -7.37
C LYS A 718 3.73 -18.56 -7.49
N PRO A 719 3.70 -17.57 -6.59
CA PRO A 719 2.74 -16.48 -6.68
C PRO A 719 2.78 -15.90 -8.09
N GLY A 720 1.60 -15.70 -8.70
CA GLY A 720 1.48 -15.19 -10.06
C GLY A 720 2.24 -13.86 -10.24
N ILE A 721 2.55 -13.49 -11.47
CA ILE A 721 3.30 -12.24 -11.79
C ILE A 721 2.65 -11.04 -11.10
N VAL A 722 1.31 -10.95 -11.10
CA VAL A 722 0.55 -9.87 -10.46
C VAL A 722 0.77 -9.87 -8.94
N THR A 723 0.68 -11.02 -8.28
CA THR A 723 0.89 -11.15 -6.82
C THR A 723 2.34 -10.79 -6.45
N ARG A 724 3.33 -11.21 -7.24
CA ARG A 724 4.74 -10.82 -7.04
C ARG A 724 4.96 -9.32 -7.22
N SER A 725 4.30 -8.71 -8.21
CA SER A 725 4.39 -7.26 -8.44
C SER A 725 3.77 -6.49 -7.29
N ILE A 726 2.63 -6.95 -6.77
CA ILE A 726 1.97 -6.33 -5.61
C ILE A 726 2.83 -6.50 -4.35
N GLN A 727 3.36 -7.70 -4.09
CA GLN A 727 4.28 -7.94 -2.98
C GLN A 727 5.52 -7.05 -3.08
N TRP A 728 6.10 -6.94 -4.27
CA TRP A 728 7.26 -6.06 -4.51
C TRP A 728 6.99 -4.57 -4.25
N VAL A 729 5.75 -4.11 -4.49
CA VAL A 729 5.32 -2.72 -4.21
C VAL A 729 5.11 -2.48 -2.72
N ILE A 730 4.66 -3.53 -2.00
CA ILE A 730 4.29 -3.44 -0.57
C ILE A 730 5.50 -3.74 0.34
N GLU A 731 6.47 -4.57 -0.10
CA GLU A 731 7.75 -4.84 0.58
C GLU A 731 8.78 -3.71 0.39
#